data_b5007ab67666a9b128ee860b368ad77b
#
_entry.id   b5007ab67666a9b128ee860b368ad77b
#
_cell.length_a   1.000
_cell.length_b   1.000
_cell.length_c   1.000
_cell.angle_alpha   90.00
_cell.angle_beta   90.00
_cell.angle_gamma   90.00
#
_symmetry.space_group_name_H-M   'P 1'
#
loop_
_entity.id
_entity.type
_entity.pdbx_description
1 polymer ?
#
loop_
_entity_poly.entity_id
_entity_poly.type
_entity_poly.pdbx_seq_one_letter_code
_entity_poly.pdbx_strand_id
1 'polypeptide(L)'
;MSARPRPEVLAPAGDMDCVRAAIENGADAVYFGIQKWNARARATNFALEELPDLFALLRLRGVKGYVTFNTLVFSNELDEAQRTLEKILAAGPDAFILQDLGIARLIHEMAPGVPLHASTQTTTTAPEQMELLKELGFSRVVLARELSIAEIRKIKSQTDFDLEVFAHGALCVAYSGQCLTSEALGGRSANRGACAQACRLPYDLIVDGKVRDLGDKKYLISPLDLAAYELVPELMDLVVSLKIEGRLKTPEYVAATTRTYRKAVDNAAATFSRDEVLALQQVFSRGFSPGFLSGTNHQALVQGLSPKKRGVFLGKVSGVRGSRAAVTLEAPLKPGDGIVYDYGKPQDDEPGGRVSYVWRRNARVDLADRPDSVEFEVWECPPPQVGWKVWKTSDPAMYRELRATFEKTTGARVPVDALVEEDGDKLRVTFSDGVHRVKGETGPLQAALKRPLTTDYLRQQLGRMGSTPFELRNLEAKLGQVMVPVSLLNDLRRRLCEDLEKVRRANPGYAVRPGALDRLRAKPSRTEGEPQLAVLCRTVDHVRAALEAGVSWIECDFDDIRKYRDAVPLVRAQGAAIFLAPPRIHKPGELGILRNVLGAGPNGILVRSTAHLSFYRKEAPYLVLIGDFSLNAANELTTDLYLSKGLARLVPSYDLNWEQFQALMARIDPGRAEVVIHQHMPMFHMEHCVFAAILSNGKDATDCGRPCDRHAVTLKDWTGKEHALKADVGCRNTIFNAVPQSSSQYVRKMLDLGVRWFRVELLQESPEEARQLALNYRNLLEGKENGETLWRELRASNFMGVTRGPLGREE
;
A
#
# COMPACT_ATOMS: atom_id res chain seq x y z
N MET A 1 -10.95 19.08 -28.72
CA MET A 1 -10.28 18.52 -27.52
C MET A 1 -10.36 17.00 -27.66
N SER A 2 -9.25 16.30 -27.83
CA SER A 2 -9.25 14.84 -27.78
C SER A 2 -9.70 14.42 -26.38
N ALA A 3 -10.67 13.50 -26.30
CA ALA A 3 -11.12 12.95 -25.02
C ALA A 3 -9.89 12.39 -24.29
N ARG A 4 -9.66 12.85 -23.04
CA ARG A 4 -8.59 12.28 -22.22
C ARG A 4 -8.84 10.78 -22.04
N PRO A 5 -7.79 9.94 -22.07
CA PRO A 5 -7.97 8.51 -21.82
C PRO A 5 -8.58 8.31 -20.42
N ARG A 6 -9.54 7.41 -20.33
CA ARG A 6 -10.18 7.01 -19.06
C ARG A 6 -9.15 6.36 -18.14
N PRO A 7 -9.25 6.53 -16.81
CA PRO A 7 -8.38 5.82 -15.87
C PRO A 7 -8.45 4.30 -16.03
N GLU A 8 -7.32 3.64 -15.90
CA GLU A 8 -7.24 2.18 -15.82
C GLU A 8 -7.96 1.66 -14.57
N VAL A 9 -8.72 0.59 -14.68
CA VAL A 9 -9.17 -0.23 -13.55
C VAL A 9 -8.09 -1.26 -13.29
N LEU A 10 -7.31 -1.06 -12.22
CA LEU A 10 -6.18 -1.92 -11.84
C LEU A 10 -6.61 -2.91 -10.75
N ALA A 11 -6.81 -4.16 -11.14
CA ALA A 11 -7.31 -5.22 -10.28
C ALA A 11 -6.18 -6.02 -9.60
N PRO A 12 -6.38 -6.50 -8.35
CA PRO A 12 -5.43 -7.37 -7.68
C PRO A 12 -5.54 -8.81 -8.19
N ALA A 13 -4.40 -9.52 -8.32
CA ALA A 13 -4.40 -10.95 -8.58
C ALA A 13 -3.45 -11.67 -7.61
N GLY A 14 -4.03 -12.55 -6.78
CA GLY A 14 -3.28 -13.42 -5.88
C GLY A 14 -2.94 -14.78 -6.52
N ASP A 15 -3.73 -15.19 -7.50
CA ASP A 15 -3.66 -16.45 -8.24
C ASP A 15 -4.29 -16.32 -9.63
N MET A 16 -4.29 -17.41 -10.41
CA MET A 16 -4.78 -17.41 -11.79
C MET A 16 -6.31 -17.23 -11.86
N ASP A 17 -7.09 -17.67 -10.88
CA ASP A 17 -8.54 -17.47 -10.85
C ASP A 17 -8.89 -16.00 -10.62
N CYS A 18 -8.11 -15.29 -9.80
CA CYS A 18 -8.19 -13.86 -9.65
C CYS A 18 -7.84 -13.12 -10.96
N VAL A 19 -6.84 -13.57 -11.73
CA VAL A 19 -6.53 -13.03 -13.05
C VAL A 19 -7.72 -13.16 -14.00
N ARG A 20 -8.32 -14.36 -14.07
CA ARG A 20 -9.52 -14.60 -14.90
C ARG A 20 -10.68 -13.70 -14.47
N ALA A 21 -10.94 -13.64 -13.16
CA ALA A 21 -12.00 -12.78 -12.60
C ALA A 21 -11.79 -11.31 -12.97
N ALA A 22 -10.57 -10.81 -12.91
CA ALA A 22 -10.23 -9.44 -13.30
C ALA A 22 -10.47 -9.19 -14.80
N ILE A 23 -9.95 -10.05 -15.68
CA ILE A 23 -10.09 -9.95 -17.14
C ILE A 23 -11.57 -9.94 -17.53
N GLU A 24 -12.34 -10.95 -17.09
CA GLU A 24 -13.72 -11.15 -17.51
C GLU A 24 -14.69 -10.09 -16.95
N ASN A 25 -14.28 -9.34 -15.91
CA ASN A 25 -15.05 -8.26 -15.33
C ASN A 25 -14.50 -6.85 -15.67
N GLY A 26 -13.60 -6.74 -16.68
CA GLY A 26 -13.24 -5.48 -17.34
C GLY A 26 -12.06 -4.73 -16.70
N ALA A 27 -11.10 -5.43 -16.12
CA ALA A 27 -9.83 -4.81 -15.74
C ALA A 27 -9.01 -4.41 -16.97
N ASP A 28 -8.39 -3.21 -16.92
CA ASP A 28 -7.40 -2.76 -17.91
C ASP A 28 -6.00 -3.25 -17.56
N ALA A 29 -5.75 -3.50 -16.27
CA ALA A 29 -4.49 -4.03 -15.78
C ALA A 29 -4.71 -4.91 -14.54
N VAL A 30 -3.80 -5.85 -14.33
CA VAL A 30 -3.70 -6.63 -13.09
C VAL A 30 -2.34 -6.43 -12.45
N TYR A 31 -2.29 -6.41 -11.12
CA TYR A 31 -1.03 -6.41 -10.38
C TYR A 31 -0.94 -7.63 -9.49
N PHE A 32 0.24 -8.26 -9.49
CA PHE A 32 0.49 -9.50 -8.77
C PHE A 32 1.92 -9.54 -8.23
N GLY A 33 2.17 -10.45 -7.30
CA GLY A 33 3.50 -10.69 -6.72
C GLY A 33 4.09 -12.01 -7.17
N ILE A 34 5.41 -12.10 -7.08
CA ILE A 34 6.14 -13.36 -7.07
C ILE A 34 6.29 -13.84 -5.61
N GLN A 35 6.82 -15.03 -5.40
CA GLN A 35 6.94 -15.64 -4.06
C GLN A 35 7.79 -14.83 -3.08
N LYS A 36 8.84 -14.10 -3.55
CA LYS A 36 9.69 -13.21 -2.75
C LYS A 36 9.46 -11.74 -3.10
N TRP A 37 9.96 -10.84 -2.26
CA TRP A 37 10.04 -9.38 -2.45
C TRP A 37 8.71 -8.70 -2.79
N ASN A 38 7.61 -9.18 -2.21
CA ASN A 38 6.33 -8.51 -2.35
C ASN A 38 5.63 -8.31 -1.00
N ALA A 39 4.86 -7.22 -0.87
CA ALA A 39 4.19 -6.82 0.38
C ALA A 39 3.03 -7.73 0.82
N ARG A 40 2.72 -8.78 0.09
CA ARG A 40 1.69 -9.79 0.38
C ARG A 40 2.27 -11.20 0.28
N ALA A 41 3.34 -11.45 1.03
CA ALA A 41 4.05 -12.74 1.04
C ALA A 41 3.15 -13.94 1.35
N ARG A 42 2.01 -13.73 2.06
CA ARG A 42 1.03 -14.76 2.39
C ARG A 42 0.02 -15.08 1.28
N ALA A 43 -0.02 -14.32 0.18
CA ALA A 43 -0.82 -14.69 -0.99
C ALA A 43 -0.18 -15.91 -1.68
N THR A 44 -0.92 -16.61 -2.52
CA THR A 44 -0.38 -17.72 -3.32
C THR A 44 0.77 -17.25 -4.17
N ASN A 45 0.65 -16.05 -4.77
CA ASN A 45 1.61 -15.44 -5.68
C ASN A 45 1.96 -16.36 -6.88
N PHE A 46 2.79 -15.87 -7.79
CA PHE A 46 3.17 -16.63 -8.99
C PHE A 46 4.62 -17.09 -8.89
N ALA A 47 4.88 -18.31 -9.36
CA ALA A 47 6.22 -18.79 -9.61
C ALA A 47 6.82 -18.09 -10.83
N LEU A 48 8.15 -17.99 -10.90
CA LEU A 48 8.82 -17.34 -12.04
C LEU A 48 8.56 -18.06 -13.36
N GLU A 49 8.38 -19.36 -13.29
CA GLU A 49 8.10 -20.25 -14.43
C GLU A 49 6.72 -20.04 -15.02
N GLU A 50 5.75 -19.54 -14.25
CA GLU A 50 4.38 -19.24 -14.70
C GLU A 50 4.27 -17.91 -15.45
N LEU A 51 5.24 -16.99 -15.26
CA LEU A 51 5.17 -15.61 -15.78
C LEU A 51 5.06 -15.55 -17.31
N PRO A 52 5.79 -16.33 -18.12
CA PRO A 52 5.67 -16.27 -19.58
C PRO A 52 4.25 -16.55 -20.08
N ASP A 53 3.59 -17.56 -19.52
CA ASP A 53 2.22 -17.95 -19.90
C ASP A 53 1.20 -16.93 -19.39
N LEU A 54 1.40 -16.42 -18.17
CA LEU A 54 0.57 -15.36 -17.59
C LEU A 54 0.60 -14.10 -18.47
N PHE A 55 1.80 -13.62 -18.84
CA PHE A 55 1.92 -12.43 -19.69
C PHE A 55 1.39 -12.68 -21.11
N ALA A 56 1.58 -13.88 -21.67
CA ALA A 56 1.00 -14.23 -22.96
C ALA A 56 -0.53 -14.19 -22.93
N LEU A 57 -1.16 -14.68 -21.84
CA LEU A 57 -2.60 -14.58 -21.63
C LEU A 57 -3.06 -13.11 -21.51
N LEU A 58 -2.38 -12.32 -20.69
CA LEU A 58 -2.73 -10.91 -20.48
C LEU A 58 -2.63 -10.11 -21.78
N ARG A 59 -1.54 -10.25 -22.53
CA ARG A 59 -1.37 -9.63 -23.85
C ARG A 59 -2.46 -10.05 -24.85
N LEU A 60 -2.78 -11.35 -24.89
CA LEU A 60 -3.86 -11.85 -25.72
C LEU A 60 -5.18 -11.14 -25.44
N ARG A 61 -5.48 -10.91 -24.17
CA ARG A 61 -6.73 -10.29 -23.70
C ARG A 61 -6.68 -8.76 -23.66
N GLY A 62 -5.54 -8.12 -23.98
CA GLY A 62 -5.36 -6.67 -23.95
C GLY A 62 -5.34 -6.09 -22.54
N VAL A 63 -4.97 -6.87 -21.55
CA VAL A 63 -4.82 -6.46 -20.16
C VAL A 63 -3.34 -6.38 -19.82
N LYS A 64 -2.93 -5.32 -19.13
CA LYS A 64 -1.53 -5.14 -18.69
C LYS A 64 -1.22 -5.95 -17.43
N GLY A 65 0.01 -6.41 -17.30
CA GLY A 65 0.50 -7.13 -16.12
C GLY A 65 1.60 -6.37 -15.38
N TYR A 66 1.35 -5.97 -14.13
CA TYR A 66 2.31 -5.23 -13.31
C TYR A 66 2.84 -6.10 -12.19
N VAL A 67 4.17 -6.31 -12.19
CA VAL A 67 4.84 -7.11 -11.17
C VAL A 67 5.14 -6.26 -9.94
N THR A 68 4.67 -6.69 -8.77
CA THR A 68 5.07 -6.05 -7.51
C THR A 68 6.39 -6.62 -7.02
N PHE A 69 7.40 -5.77 -6.94
CA PHE A 69 8.67 -6.00 -6.26
C PHE A 69 8.82 -4.89 -5.20
N ASN A 70 7.83 -4.85 -4.29
CA ASN A 70 7.51 -3.68 -3.46
C ASN A 70 7.77 -3.92 -1.97
N THR A 71 8.93 -4.49 -1.68
CA THR A 71 9.52 -4.59 -0.35
C THR A 71 10.93 -4.04 -0.37
N LEU A 72 11.50 -3.80 0.79
CA LEU A 72 12.92 -3.51 0.91
C LEU A 72 13.73 -4.75 0.49
N VAL A 73 14.91 -4.55 -0.06
CA VAL A 73 15.87 -5.60 -0.40
C VAL A 73 17.16 -5.30 0.38
N PHE A 74 17.71 -6.31 1.04
CA PHE A 74 18.91 -6.14 1.84
C PHE A 74 20.18 -6.36 1.02
N SER A 75 21.32 -5.84 1.48
CA SER A 75 22.61 -5.93 0.77
C SER A 75 23.03 -7.37 0.43
N ASN A 76 22.79 -8.31 1.32
CA ASN A 76 23.08 -9.73 1.10
C ASN A 76 22.12 -10.43 0.11
N GLU A 77 21.04 -9.79 -0.29
CA GLU A 77 20.03 -10.32 -1.21
C GLU A 77 20.16 -9.76 -2.64
N LEU A 78 20.94 -8.69 -2.87
CA LEU A 78 20.97 -7.96 -4.15
C LEU A 78 21.36 -8.83 -5.34
N ASP A 79 22.29 -9.76 -5.16
CA ASP A 79 22.72 -10.68 -6.24
C ASP A 79 21.61 -11.67 -6.62
N GLU A 80 20.83 -12.16 -5.66
CA GLU A 80 19.63 -12.99 -5.93
C GLU A 80 18.51 -12.15 -6.56
N ALA A 81 18.33 -10.93 -6.06
CA ALA A 81 17.33 -10.00 -6.61
C ALA A 81 17.63 -9.68 -8.07
N GLN A 82 18.87 -9.40 -8.46
CA GLN A 82 19.26 -9.18 -9.85
C GLN A 82 18.90 -10.39 -10.73
N ARG A 83 19.31 -11.61 -10.35
CA ARG A 83 18.97 -12.82 -11.11
C ARG A 83 17.46 -13.04 -11.28
N THR A 84 16.70 -12.71 -10.26
CA THR A 84 15.23 -12.78 -10.30
C THR A 84 14.64 -11.72 -11.23
N LEU A 85 15.14 -10.49 -11.17
CA LEU A 85 14.73 -9.41 -12.06
C LEU A 85 15.04 -9.73 -13.53
N GLU A 86 16.18 -10.35 -13.83
CA GLU A 86 16.54 -10.84 -15.18
C GLU A 86 15.48 -11.80 -15.73
N LYS A 87 15.02 -12.78 -14.92
CA LYS A 87 13.97 -13.72 -15.29
C LYS A 87 12.62 -13.03 -15.53
N ILE A 88 12.25 -12.06 -14.66
CA ILE A 88 11.00 -11.32 -14.82
C ILE A 88 11.05 -10.47 -16.10
N LEU A 89 12.16 -9.77 -16.35
CA LEU A 89 12.36 -8.97 -17.56
C LEU A 89 12.28 -9.82 -18.83
N ALA A 90 12.83 -11.05 -18.79
CA ALA A 90 12.73 -12.00 -19.89
C ALA A 90 11.28 -12.46 -20.17
N ALA A 91 10.40 -12.46 -19.16
CA ALA A 91 8.97 -12.78 -19.33
C ALA A 91 8.17 -11.59 -19.93
N GLY A 92 8.72 -10.37 -19.93
CA GLY A 92 8.12 -9.18 -20.55
C GLY A 92 6.97 -8.56 -19.76
N PRO A 93 7.22 -8.07 -18.54
CA PRO A 93 6.22 -7.33 -17.74
C PRO A 93 5.89 -5.99 -18.38
N ASP A 94 4.66 -5.49 -18.18
CA ASP A 94 4.29 -4.14 -18.64
C ASP A 94 4.81 -3.05 -17.69
N ALA A 95 5.03 -3.36 -16.42
CA ALA A 95 5.68 -2.47 -15.46
C ALA A 95 6.09 -3.21 -14.17
N PHE A 96 6.97 -2.58 -13.38
CA PHE A 96 7.24 -2.95 -12.00
C PHE A 96 6.63 -1.94 -11.03
N ILE A 97 6.10 -2.42 -9.90
CA ILE A 97 5.66 -1.59 -8.77
C ILE A 97 6.68 -1.77 -7.65
N LEU A 98 7.42 -0.70 -7.30
CA LEU A 98 8.62 -0.76 -6.46
C LEU A 98 8.51 0.10 -5.21
N GLN A 99 9.09 -0.37 -4.10
CA GLN A 99 9.33 0.40 -2.88
C GLN A 99 10.78 0.88 -2.78
N ASP A 100 11.72 -0.03 -3.00
CA ASP A 100 13.16 0.19 -2.81
C ASP A 100 13.75 1.00 -3.96
N LEU A 101 14.30 2.18 -3.66
CA LEU A 101 14.86 3.07 -4.67
C LEU A 101 16.19 2.55 -5.26
N GLY A 102 16.93 1.74 -4.51
CA GLY A 102 18.12 1.06 -5.02
C GLY A 102 17.77 0.00 -6.06
N ILE A 103 16.67 -0.73 -5.84
CA ILE A 103 16.15 -1.68 -6.84
C ILE A 103 15.62 -0.94 -8.07
N ALA A 104 15.00 0.23 -7.91
CA ALA A 104 14.62 1.05 -9.05
C ALA A 104 15.85 1.45 -9.91
N ARG A 105 16.93 1.89 -9.27
CA ARG A 105 18.21 2.15 -9.96
C ARG A 105 18.72 0.91 -10.69
N LEU A 106 18.67 -0.26 -10.03
CA LEU A 106 19.14 -1.51 -10.62
C LEU A 106 18.33 -1.88 -11.86
N ILE A 107 17.00 -1.86 -11.79
CA ILE A 107 16.15 -2.17 -12.94
C ILE A 107 16.36 -1.15 -14.08
N HIS A 108 16.45 0.13 -13.76
CA HIS A 108 16.69 1.18 -14.76
C HIS A 108 18.04 1.00 -15.46
N GLU A 109 19.09 0.59 -14.73
CA GLU A 109 20.40 0.27 -15.30
C GLU A 109 20.38 -1.01 -16.15
N MET A 110 19.62 -2.04 -15.70
CA MET A 110 19.45 -3.30 -16.43
C MET A 110 18.65 -3.13 -17.72
N ALA A 111 17.54 -2.43 -17.67
CA ALA A 111 16.56 -2.29 -18.75
C ALA A 111 15.88 -0.91 -18.72
N PRO A 112 16.50 0.15 -19.23
CA PRO A 112 15.99 1.52 -19.11
C PRO A 112 14.63 1.76 -19.77
N GLY A 113 14.19 0.83 -20.65
CA GLY A 113 12.91 0.93 -21.34
C GLY A 113 11.71 0.35 -20.59
N VAL A 114 11.92 -0.32 -19.43
CA VAL A 114 10.82 -0.89 -18.67
C VAL A 114 10.16 0.18 -17.78
N PRO A 115 8.81 0.30 -17.80
CA PRO A 115 8.12 1.26 -16.95
C PRO A 115 8.24 0.90 -15.46
N LEU A 116 8.53 1.91 -14.63
CA LEU A 116 8.60 1.80 -13.18
C LEU A 116 7.48 2.61 -12.54
N HIS A 117 6.74 1.99 -11.62
CA HIS A 117 5.70 2.62 -10.82
C HIS A 117 6.13 2.68 -9.36
N ALA A 118 6.18 3.88 -8.77
CA ALA A 118 6.48 4.03 -7.36
C ALA A 118 5.30 3.49 -6.52
N SER A 119 5.58 2.51 -5.67
CA SER A 119 4.58 1.93 -4.77
C SER A 119 4.07 2.96 -3.76
N THR A 120 2.86 2.79 -3.24
CA THR A 120 2.39 3.56 -2.06
C THR A 120 3.35 3.43 -0.86
N GLN A 121 4.19 2.40 -0.83
CA GLN A 121 5.21 2.20 0.21
C GLN A 121 6.43 3.12 0.06
N THR A 122 6.56 3.89 -1.04
CA THR A 122 7.51 5.01 -1.13
C THR A 122 7.04 6.22 -0.34
N THR A 123 5.83 6.17 0.21
CA THR A 123 5.22 7.23 1.02
C THR A 123 5.17 8.57 0.28
N THR A 124 4.71 8.56 -0.97
CA THR A 124 4.63 9.77 -1.78
C THR A 124 3.37 10.56 -1.44
N THR A 125 3.56 11.75 -0.85
CA THR A 125 2.50 12.63 -0.32
C THR A 125 2.54 14.04 -0.91
N ALA A 126 3.63 14.42 -1.58
CA ALA A 126 3.87 15.80 -2.02
C ALA A 126 4.60 15.85 -3.39
N PRO A 127 4.39 16.92 -4.17
CA PRO A 127 5.00 17.05 -5.50
C PRO A 127 6.53 17.17 -5.45
N GLU A 128 7.12 17.63 -4.35
CA GLU A 128 8.57 17.78 -4.17
C GLU A 128 9.32 16.44 -4.23
N GLN A 129 8.61 15.32 -4.09
CA GLN A 129 9.19 13.97 -4.20
C GLN A 129 9.39 13.53 -5.65
N MET A 130 8.66 14.14 -6.60
CA MET A 130 8.57 13.69 -7.99
C MET A 130 9.88 13.85 -8.77
N GLU A 131 10.70 14.85 -8.43
CA GLU A 131 11.99 15.09 -9.13
C GLU A 131 12.92 13.88 -8.99
N LEU A 132 13.12 13.40 -7.76
CA LEU A 132 13.97 12.22 -7.51
C LEU A 132 13.39 10.96 -8.17
N LEU A 133 12.07 10.78 -8.14
CA LEU A 133 11.44 9.63 -8.79
C LEU A 133 11.62 9.67 -10.31
N LYS A 134 11.55 10.86 -10.93
CA LYS A 134 11.79 11.04 -12.35
C LYS A 134 13.24 10.70 -12.74
N GLU A 135 14.21 11.13 -11.96
CA GLU A 135 15.62 10.80 -12.17
C GLU A 135 15.88 9.28 -12.10
N LEU A 136 15.09 8.55 -11.29
CA LEU A 136 15.18 7.10 -11.14
C LEU A 136 14.41 6.31 -12.22
N GLY A 137 13.82 7.02 -13.20
CA GLY A 137 13.10 6.40 -14.31
C GLY A 137 11.67 5.98 -13.99
N PHE A 138 11.10 6.42 -12.86
CA PHE A 138 9.68 6.20 -12.62
C PHE A 138 8.81 7.01 -13.57
N SER A 139 7.75 6.37 -14.08
CA SER A 139 6.75 6.99 -14.95
C SER A 139 5.41 7.22 -14.24
N ARG A 140 5.13 6.47 -13.16
CA ARG A 140 3.88 6.53 -12.42
C ARG A 140 4.13 6.48 -10.92
N VAL A 141 3.25 7.12 -10.16
CA VAL A 141 3.29 7.14 -8.69
C VAL A 141 1.95 6.70 -8.11
N VAL A 142 1.98 5.69 -7.25
CA VAL A 142 0.85 5.31 -6.40
C VAL A 142 0.88 6.19 -5.16
N LEU A 143 -0.01 7.17 -5.11
CA LEU A 143 -0.07 8.12 -4.02
C LEU A 143 -0.42 7.47 -2.67
N ALA A 144 -0.02 8.12 -1.59
CA ALA A 144 -0.42 7.72 -0.24
C ALA A 144 -1.94 7.77 -0.09
N ARG A 145 -2.51 6.82 0.65
CA ARG A 145 -3.97 6.67 0.84
C ARG A 145 -4.57 7.72 1.76
N GLU A 146 -3.74 8.47 2.42
CA GLU A 146 -4.04 9.53 3.37
C GLU A 146 -4.30 10.90 2.71
N LEU A 147 -4.24 10.96 1.37
CA LEU A 147 -4.49 12.17 0.60
C LEU A 147 -5.98 12.32 0.25
N SER A 148 -6.49 13.52 0.39
CA SER A 148 -7.80 13.92 -0.11
C SER A 148 -7.78 14.25 -1.61
N ILE A 149 -8.94 14.22 -2.26
CA ILE A 149 -9.09 14.64 -3.67
C ILE A 149 -8.59 16.07 -3.88
N ALA A 150 -8.81 16.95 -2.90
CA ALA A 150 -8.30 18.32 -2.97
C ALA A 150 -6.77 18.40 -2.97
N GLU A 151 -6.10 17.56 -2.16
CA GLU A 151 -4.63 17.45 -2.14
C GLU A 151 -4.10 16.78 -3.41
N ILE A 152 -4.76 15.72 -3.91
CA ILE A 152 -4.42 15.07 -5.18
C ILE A 152 -4.50 16.07 -6.33
N ARG A 153 -5.52 16.93 -6.36
CA ARG A 153 -5.67 17.99 -7.35
C ARG A 153 -4.50 19.00 -7.29
N LYS A 154 -4.07 19.38 -6.08
CA LYS A 154 -2.88 20.23 -5.89
C LYS A 154 -1.60 19.56 -6.39
N ILE A 155 -1.41 18.28 -6.10
CA ILE A 155 -0.28 17.50 -6.64
C ILE A 155 -0.32 17.50 -8.18
N LYS A 156 -1.48 17.12 -8.76
CA LYS A 156 -1.63 17.04 -10.22
C LYS A 156 -1.37 18.37 -10.93
N SER A 157 -1.68 19.49 -10.29
CA SER A 157 -1.38 20.83 -10.86
C SER A 157 0.11 21.20 -10.88
N GLN A 158 0.97 20.42 -10.18
CA GLN A 158 2.39 20.70 -10.02
C GLN A 158 3.30 19.61 -10.60
N THR A 159 2.73 18.57 -11.23
CA THR A 159 3.50 17.46 -11.82
C THR A 159 2.86 16.91 -13.07
N ASP A 160 3.72 16.46 -14.01
CA ASP A 160 3.31 15.72 -15.20
C ASP A 160 3.25 14.20 -14.98
N PHE A 161 3.62 13.72 -13.78
CA PHE A 161 3.57 12.31 -13.46
C PHE A 161 2.18 11.71 -13.64
N ASP A 162 2.14 10.48 -14.07
CA ASP A 162 0.97 9.64 -14.00
C ASP A 162 0.68 9.31 -12.53
N LEU A 163 -0.49 9.74 -12.04
CA LEU A 163 -0.94 9.48 -10.68
C LEU A 163 -1.87 8.27 -10.64
N GLU A 164 -1.65 7.39 -9.67
CA GLU A 164 -2.49 6.24 -9.36
C GLU A 164 -2.96 6.35 -7.91
N VAL A 165 -4.23 6.02 -7.63
CA VAL A 165 -4.79 6.04 -6.28
C VAL A 165 -5.50 4.74 -5.96
N PHE A 166 -5.44 4.33 -4.70
CA PHE A 166 -6.33 3.27 -4.22
C PHE A 166 -7.77 3.78 -4.17
N ALA A 167 -8.68 2.98 -4.70
CA ALA A 167 -10.10 3.30 -4.77
C ALA A 167 -10.97 2.34 -3.94
N HIS A 168 -10.52 1.10 -3.68
CA HIS A 168 -11.29 0.10 -2.94
C HIS A 168 -10.42 -0.79 -2.07
N GLY A 169 -11.01 -1.28 -0.98
CA GLY A 169 -10.47 -2.35 -0.15
C GLY A 169 -9.83 -1.88 1.15
N ALA A 170 -9.00 -2.71 1.76
CA ALA A 170 -8.47 -2.49 3.09
C ALA A 170 -7.61 -1.23 3.21
N LEU A 171 -7.95 -0.35 4.16
CA LEU A 171 -7.08 0.74 4.56
C LEU A 171 -6.05 0.28 5.60
N CYS A 172 -4.83 0.79 5.46
CA CYS A 172 -3.82 0.75 6.50
C CYS A 172 -3.97 2.00 7.38
N VAL A 173 -3.88 1.87 8.71
CA VAL A 173 -3.94 3.03 9.60
C VAL A 173 -2.65 3.85 9.56
N ALA A 174 -1.51 3.17 9.38
CA ALA A 174 -0.21 3.81 9.24
C ALA A 174 0.09 4.13 7.77
N TYR A 175 0.86 5.17 7.55
CA TYR A 175 1.44 5.44 6.24
C TYR A 175 2.20 4.21 5.74
N SER A 176 1.91 3.80 4.51
CA SER A 176 2.55 2.65 3.89
C SER A 176 4.06 2.91 3.73
N GLY A 177 4.89 1.95 4.13
CA GLY A 177 6.36 2.11 4.18
C GLY A 177 6.90 2.70 5.49
N GLN A 178 6.02 3.15 6.42
CA GLN A 178 6.38 3.81 7.68
C GLN A 178 5.92 3.03 8.92
N CYS A 179 5.49 1.76 8.77
CA CYS A 179 4.99 0.96 9.88
C CYS A 179 6.05 -0.05 10.34
N LEU A 180 6.54 0.11 11.56
CA LEU A 180 7.51 -0.78 12.21
C LEU A 180 6.87 -1.63 13.34
N THR A 181 5.54 -1.65 13.44
CA THR A 181 4.84 -2.33 14.54
C THR A 181 5.09 -3.83 14.58
N SER A 182 5.06 -4.48 13.41
CA SER A 182 5.31 -5.93 13.34
C SER A 182 6.74 -6.27 13.74
N GLU A 183 7.68 -5.36 13.48
CA GLU A 183 9.07 -5.43 13.90
C GLU A 183 9.18 -5.29 15.42
N ALA A 184 8.58 -4.23 15.99
CA ALA A 184 8.65 -3.92 17.41
C ALA A 184 7.99 -4.98 18.31
N LEU A 185 6.89 -5.61 17.87
CA LEU A 185 6.11 -6.55 18.68
C LEU A 185 6.42 -8.02 18.41
N GLY A 186 6.94 -8.38 17.26
CA GLY A 186 7.08 -9.79 16.90
C GLY A 186 8.25 -10.12 15.98
N GLY A 187 9.17 -9.20 15.78
CA GLY A 187 10.36 -9.43 14.98
C GLY A 187 10.08 -9.72 13.51
N ARG A 188 8.96 -9.23 12.95
CA ARG A 188 8.58 -9.39 11.55
C ARG A 188 8.45 -8.05 10.87
N SER A 189 9.05 -7.88 9.71
CA SER A 189 8.97 -6.61 9.00
C SER A 189 7.72 -6.49 8.12
N ALA A 190 6.92 -5.45 8.34
CA ALA A 190 5.83 -5.08 7.44
C ALA A 190 6.34 -4.58 6.08
N ASN A 191 7.52 -3.94 6.06
CA ASN A 191 8.21 -3.49 4.84
C ASN A 191 8.78 -4.65 4.02
N ARG A 192 8.78 -5.87 4.59
CA ARG A 192 9.17 -7.12 3.94
C ARG A 192 7.98 -8.06 3.66
N GLY A 193 6.75 -7.54 3.76
CA GLY A 193 5.53 -8.31 3.47
C GLY A 193 5.00 -9.16 4.63
N ALA A 194 5.64 -9.13 5.81
CA ALA A 194 5.29 -9.95 6.97
C ALA A 194 4.47 -9.18 8.03
N CYS A 195 3.52 -8.34 7.59
CA CYS A 195 2.64 -7.56 8.47
C CYS A 195 1.83 -8.45 9.42
N ALA A 196 1.91 -8.19 10.73
CA ALA A 196 1.17 -8.90 11.78
C ALA A 196 -0.27 -8.37 11.98
N GLN A 197 -0.65 -7.28 11.31
CA GLN A 197 -1.95 -6.60 11.46
C GLN A 197 -2.25 -6.16 12.91
N ALA A 198 -1.25 -5.75 13.68
CA ALA A 198 -1.43 -5.31 15.07
C ALA A 198 -2.38 -4.11 15.22
N CYS A 199 -2.60 -3.31 14.17
CA CYS A 199 -3.65 -2.29 14.13
C CYS A 199 -5.08 -2.85 14.25
N ARG A 200 -5.26 -4.16 14.14
CA ARG A 200 -6.54 -4.86 14.27
C ARG A 200 -6.71 -5.58 15.63
N LEU A 201 -5.81 -5.32 16.56
CA LEU A 201 -5.88 -5.83 17.93
C LEU A 201 -6.62 -4.84 18.84
N PRO A 202 -7.16 -5.31 19.98
CA PRO A 202 -7.81 -4.44 20.95
C PRO A 202 -6.78 -3.65 21.74
N TYR A 203 -7.13 -2.39 22.06
CA TYR A 203 -6.37 -1.49 22.93
C TYR A 203 -7.31 -0.81 23.90
N ASP A 204 -6.86 -0.63 25.15
CA ASP A 204 -7.47 0.28 26.10
C ASP A 204 -6.82 1.66 25.99
N LEU A 205 -7.62 2.71 26.11
CA LEU A 205 -7.13 4.09 26.12
C LEU A 205 -6.84 4.52 27.54
N ILE A 206 -5.62 4.96 27.80
CA ILE A 206 -5.22 5.58 29.08
C ILE A 206 -5.05 7.08 28.82
N VAL A 207 -5.71 7.90 29.63
CA VAL A 207 -5.64 9.36 29.56
C VAL A 207 -5.22 9.89 30.94
N ASP A 208 -4.10 10.59 30.99
CA ASP A 208 -3.52 11.14 32.23
C ASP A 208 -3.41 10.07 33.35
N GLY A 209 -2.96 8.88 32.98
CA GLY A 209 -2.77 7.73 33.86
C GLY A 209 -4.03 6.96 34.24
N LYS A 210 -5.20 7.31 33.67
CA LYS A 210 -6.48 6.63 33.99
C LYS A 210 -7.07 5.96 32.76
N VAL A 211 -7.59 4.75 32.94
CA VAL A 211 -8.34 4.05 31.88
C VAL A 211 -9.59 4.83 31.53
N ARG A 212 -9.74 5.17 30.25
CA ARG A 212 -10.96 5.79 29.71
C ARG A 212 -11.95 4.71 29.32
N ASP A 213 -13.13 4.71 29.94
CA ASP A 213 -14.22 3.83 29.52
C ASP A 213 -14.78 4.27 28.16
N LEU A 214 -14.69 3.41 27.15
CA LEU A 214 -15.18 3.62 25.80
C LEU A 214 -16.30 2.64 25.42
N GLY A 215 -16.89 1.94 26.41
CA GLY A 215 -17.89 0.90 26.18
C GLY A 215 -17.31 -0.22 25.32
N ASP A 216 -18.02 -0.58 24.24
CA ASP A 216 -17.61 -1.68 23.33
C ASP A 216 -16.46 -1.32 22.39
N LYS A 217 -15.96 -0.07 22.38
CA LYS A 217 -14.88 0.34 21.48
C LYS A 217 -13.52 -0.10 22.01
N LYS A 218 -12.92 -1.08 21.38
CA LYS A 218 -11.60 -1.63 21.70
C LYS A 218 -10.60 -1.54 20.55
N TYR A 219 -11.07 -1.44 19.31
CA TYR A 219 -10.23 -1.46 18.09
C TYR A 219 -9.92 -0.04 17.62
N LEU A 220 -9.27 0.74 18.49
CA LEU A 220 -9.15 2.21 18.42
C LEU A 220 -8.35 2.71 17.19
N ILE A 221 -7.60 1.84 16.54
CA ILE A 221 -6.78 2.14 15.35
C ILE A 221 -7.08 1.19 14.19
N SER A 222 -8.32 0.63 14.15
CA SER A 222 -8.76 -0.30 13.11
C SER A 222 -9.69 0.43 12.10
N PRO A 223 -9.17 0.97 10.97
CA PRO A 223 -9.98 1.72 10.03
C PRO A 223 -10.98 0.84 9.28
N LEU A 224 -12.08 1.45 8.83
CA LEU A 224 -13.01 0.90 7.87
C LEU A 224 -12.34 0.66 6.51
N ASP A 225 -12.98 -0.12 5.64
CA ASP A 225 -12.48 -0.35 4.29
C ASP A 225 -12.84 0.82 3.37
N LEU A 226 -11.94 1.13 2.45
CA LEU A 226 -12.15 2.15 1.43
C LEU A 226 -13.17 1.66 0.40
N ALA A 227 -14.13 2.51 0.05
CA ALA A 227 -15.04 2.34 -1.08
C ALA A 227 -15.30 3.70 -1.73
N ALA A 228 -14.65 3.96 -2.86
CA ALA A 228 -14.68 5.25 -3.54
C ALA A 228 -15.41 5.19 -4.90
N TYR A 229 -16.26 4.21 -5.14
CA TYR A 229 -16.92 4.07 -6.44
C TYR A 229 -17.82 5.26 -6.79
N GLU A 230 -18.40 5.95 -5.81
CA GLU A 230 -19.18 7.17 -5.99
C GLU A 230 -18.30 8.41 -6.24
N LEU A 231 -17.04 8.36 -5.85
CA LEU A 231 -16.05 9.45 -6.02
C LEU A 231 -15.27 9.35 -7.34
N VAL A 232 -15.48 8.30 -8.12
CA VAL A 232 -14.79 8.11 -9.41
C VAL A 232 -14.93 9.30 -10.34
N PRO A 233 -16.10 9.96 -10.48
CA PRO A 233 -16.23 11.15 -11.34
C PRO A 233 -15.25 12.28 -10.98
N GLU A 234 -14.96 12.48 -9.69
CA GLU A 234 -14.04 13.52 -9.22
C GLU A 234 -12.56 13.15 -9.47
N LEU A 235 -12.26 11.86 -9.62
CA LEU A 235 -10.91 11.32 -9.84
C LEU A 235 -10.55 11.20 -11.33
N MET A 236 -11.55 11.15 -12.23
CA MET A 236 -11.37 10.87 -13.66
C MET A 236 -10.31 11.74 -14.34
N ASP A 237 -10.27 13.04 -14.01
CA ASP A 237 -9.33 13.99 -14.60
C ASP A 237 -8.00 14.13 -13.83
N LEU A 238 -7.89 13.50 -12.68
CA LEU A 238 -6.76 13.65 -11.77
C LEU A 238 -5.76 12.49 -11.86
N VAL A 239 -6.25 11.28 -12.14
CA VAL A 239 -5.46 10.07 -12.09
C VAL A 239 -5.57 9.25 -13.37
N VAL A 240 -4.55 8.45 -13.66
CA VAL A 240 -4.55 7.54 -14.82
C VAL A 240 -4.95 6.10 -14.43
N SER A 241 -5.04 5.81 -13.13
CA SER A 241 -5.34 4.46 -12.65
C SER A 241 -6.04 4.48 -11.30
N LEU A 242 -7.08 3.64 -11.18
CA LEU A 242 -7.83 3.36 -9.95
C LEU A 242 -7.46 1.94 -9.49
N LYS A 243 -6.76 1.86 -8.37
CA LYS A 243 -6.24 0.59 -7.84
C LYS A 243 -7.17 -0.03 -6.80
N ILE A 244 -7.48 -1.29 -6.99
CA ILE A 244 -8.26 -2.08 -6.04
C ILE A 244 -7.29 -2.86 -5.14
N GLU A 245 -7.35 -2.68 -3.81
CA GLU A 245 -6.58 -3.50 -2.86
C GLU A 245 -7.25 -4.86 -2.68
N GLY A 246 -6.47 -5.97 -2.70
CA GLY A 246 -7.10 -7.25 -2.48
C GLY A 246 -6.35 -8.50 -2.92
N ARG A 247 -5.01 -8.54 -3.00
CA ARG A 247 -4.25 -9.75 -3.41
C ARG A 247 -4.44 -10.97 -2.50
N LEU A 248 -4.96 -10.79 -1.29
CA LEU A 248 -5.35 -11.86 -0.36
C LEU A 248 -6.86 -12.16 -0.41
N LYS A 249 -7.58 -11.68 -1.41
CA LYS A 249 -9.03 -11.84 -1.56
C LYS A 249 -9.38 -12.91 -2.59
N THR A 250 -10.64 -13.36 -2.53
CA THR A 250 -11.14 -14.41 -3.41
C THR A 250 -11.42 -13.87 -4.83
N PRO A 251 -11.50 -14.73 -5.85
CA PRO A 251 -11.85 -14.34 -7.22
C PRO A 251 -13.21 -13.63 -7.32
N GLU A 252 -14.19 -13.98 -6.48
CA GLU A 252 -15.49 -13.33 -6.45
C GLU A 252 -15.40 -11.88 -5.96
N TYR A 253 -14.50 -11.59 -5.01
CA TYR A 253 -14.22 -10.21 -4.61
C TYR A 253 -13.62 -9.42 -5.78
N VAL A 254 -12.65 -10.01 -6.49
CA VAL A 254 -12.03 -9.37 -7.66
C VAL A 254 -13.08 -9.11 -8.73
N ALA A 255 -13.95 -10.09 -9.03
CA ALA A 255 -15.03 -9.94 -10.02
C ALA A 255 -15.98 -8.79 -9.64
N ALA A 256 -16.52 -8.80 -8.43
CA ALA A 256 -17.50 -7.80 -7.97
C ALA A 256 -16.90 -6.39 -7.97
N THR A 257 -15.71 -6.21 -7.41
CA THR A 257 -15.07 -4.90 -7.32
C THR A 257 -14.65 -4.38 -8.69
N THR A 258 -14.01 -5.21 -9.52
CA THR A 258 -13.58 -4.82 -10.88
C THR A 258 -14.77 -4.36 -11.72
N ARG A 259 -15.87 -5.14 -11.73
CA ARG A 259 -17.11 -4.79 -12.46
C ARG A 259 -17.71 -3.45 -12.00
N THR A 260 -17.71 -3.19 -10.70
CA THR A 260 -18.23 -1.95 -10.14
C THR A 260 -17.39 -0.74 -10.58
N TYR A 261 -16.06 -0.83 -10.50
CA TYR A 261 -15.18 0.26 -10.94
C TYR A 261 -15.15 0.41 -12.46
N ARG A 262 -15.27 -0.67 -13.23
CA ARG A 262 -15.46 -0.60 -14.70
C ARG A 262 -16.71 0.19 -15.04
N LYS A 263 -17.84 -0.11 -14.41
CA LYS A 263 -19.10 0.62 -14.59
C LYS A 263 -18.95 2.11 -14.26
N ALA A 264 -18.27 2.44 -13.15
CA ALA A 264 -18.04 3.82 -12.73
C ALA A 264 -17.13 4.60 -13.72
N VAL A 265 -16.08 3.96 -14.24
CA VAL A 265 -15.17 4.57 -15.21
C VAL A 265 -15.81 4.74 -16.59
N ASP A 266 -16.63 3.78 -17.02
CA ASP A 266 -17.30 3.85 -18.33
C ASP A 266 -18.42 4.89 -18.37
N ASN A 267 -19.05 5.17 -17.26
CA ASN A 267 -20.11 6.14 -17.15
C ASN A 267 -19.99 6.95 -15.85
N ALA A 268 -19.49 8.18 -15.96
CA ALA A 268 -19.35 9.10 -14.82
C ALA A 268 -20.69 9.43 -14.12
N ALA A 269 -21.83 9.23 -14.79
CA ALA A 269 -23.17 9.38 -14.22
C ALA A 269 -23.77 8.04 -13.72
N ALA A 270 -22.94 6.97 -13.61
CA ALA A 270 -23.41 5.67 -13.17
C ALA A 270 -23.99 5.74 -11.75
N THR A 271 -25.18 5.18 -11.58
CA THR A 271 -25.78 4.93 -10.28
C THR A 271 -25.60 3.45 -9.91
N PHE A 272 -25.47 3.19 -8.62
CA PHE A 272 -25.28 1.84 -8.12
C PHE A 272 -26.53 1.39 -7.39
N SER A 273 -27.06 0.25 -7.82
CA SER A 273 -28.22 -0.33 -7.17
C SER A 273 -27.85 -0.82 -5.77
N ARG A 274 -28.86 -0.97 -4.92
CA ARG A 274 -28.68 -1.55 -3.59
C ARG A 274 -28.04 -2.93 -3.65
N ASP A 275 -28.42 -3.76 -4.62
CA ASP A 275 -27.89 -5.12 -4.77
C ASP A 275 -26.40 -5.11 -5.15
N GLU A 276 -25.97 -4.18 -6.01
CA GLU A 276 -24.55 -4.00 -6.32
C GLU A 276 -23.73 -3.62 -5.08
N VAL A 277 -24.24 -2.70 -4.25
CA VAL A 277 -23.59 -2.30 -3.00
C VAL A 277 -23.57 -3.45 -1.98
N LEU A 278 -24.68 -4.18 -1.83
CA LEU A 278 -24.77 -5.36 -0.97
C LEU A 278 -23.80 -6.46 -1.44
N ALA A 279 -23.61 -6.65 -2.74
CA ALA A 279 -22.63 -7.60 -3.26
C ALA A 279 -21.19 -7.23 -2.86
N LEU A 280 -20.81 -5.95 -2.95
CA LEU A 280 -19.51 -5.48 -2.47
C LEU A 280 -19.32 -5.74 -0.95
N GLN A 281 -20.33 -5.43 -0.14
CA GLN A 281 -20.29 -5.67 1.30
C GLN A 281 -20.19 -7.17 1.61
N GLN A 282 -20.90 -7.99 0.85
CA GLN A 282 -20.98 -9.43 1.06
C GLN A 282 -19.66 -10.13 0.72
N VAL A 283 -18.98 -9.76 -0.37
CA VAL A 283 -17.70 -10.38 -0.74
C VAL A 283 -16.61 -10.04 0.27
N PHE A 284 -16.52 -8.79 0.71
CA PHE A 284 -15.67 -8.39 1.84
C PHE A 284 -15.96 -6.97 2.32
N SER A 285 -16.34 -6.80 3.59
CA SER A 285 -16.44 -5.49 4.23
C SER A 285 -16.27 -5.57 5.74
N ARG A 286 -15.58 -4.57 6.31
CA ARG A 286 -15.55 -4.22 7.74
C ARG A 286 -16.34 -2.96 8.03
N GLY A 287 -17.19 -2.57 7.11
CA GLY A 287 -17.82 -1.27 6.96
C GLY A 287 -17.08 -0.44 5.90
N PHE A 288 -17.80 0.30 5.07
CA PHE A 288 -17.25 1.14 4.02
C PHE A 288 -17.14 2.60 4.45
N SER A 289 -16.09 3.26 3.98
CA SER A 289 -15.90 4.69 4.11
C SER A 289 -15.19 5.24 2.86
N PRO A 290 -15.30 6.54 2.56
CA PRO A 290 -14.50 7.17 1.52
C PRO A 290 -12.99 7.30 1.90
N GLY A 291 -12.60 6.79 3.08
CA GLY A 291 -11.25 6.98 3.62
C GLY A 291 -10.93 8.47 3.80
N PHE A 292 -9.76 8.88 3.34
CA PHE A 292 -9.35 10.29 3.34
C PHE A 292 -9.70 11.03 2.04
N LEU A 293 -10.21 10.36 1.01
CA LEU A 293 -10.51 10.99 -0.29
C LEU A 293 -11.47 12.17 -0.19
N SER A 294 -12.47 12.08 0.68
CA SER A 294 -13.42 13.19 0.96
C SER A 294 -12.91 14.20 1.99
N GLY A 295 -11.65 14.13 2.38
CA GLY A 295 -11.05 14.93 3.46
C GLY A 295 -10.90 14.15 4.76
N THR A 296 -10.24 14.76 5.74
CA THR A 296 -9.99 14.13 7.04
C THR A 296 -11.24 14.17 7.92
N ASN A 297 -11.65 12.99 8.40
CA ASN A 297 -12.68 12.86 9.42
C ASN A 297 -12.31 11.71 10.36
N HIS A 298 -11.63 12.04 11.45
CA HIS A 298 -11.13 11.07 12.42
C HIS A 298 -12.25 10.30 13.14
N GLN A 299 -13.43 10.89 13.30
CA GLN A 299 -14.60 10.27 13.93
C GLN A 299 -15.18 9.14 13.08
N ALA A 300 -15.22 9.34 11.74
CA ALA A 300 -15.87 8.41 10.82
C ALA A 300 -14.93 7.26 10.37
N LEU A 301 -13.60 7.47 10.40
CA LEU A 301 -12.63 6.54 9.85
C LEU A 301 -12.53 5.24 10.66
N VAL A 302 -12.63 5.34 12.00
CA VAL A 302 -12.48 4.22 12.94
C VAL A 302 -13.71 4.13 13.83
N GLN A 303 -14.48 3.06 13.69
CA GLN A 303 -15.65 2.81 14.56
C GLN A 303 -15.25 2.15 15.90
N GLY A 304 -14.14 1.39 15.91
CA GLY A 304 -13.59 0.75 17.10
C GLY A 304 -14.33 -0.50 17.60
N LEU A 305 -15.37 -0.98 16.93
CA LEU A 305 -16.26 -2.05 17.42
C LEU A 305 -15.80 -3.46 17.03
N SER A 306 -15.21 -3.64 15.85
CA SER A 306 -14.77 -4.96 15.38
C SER A 306 -13.66 -4.86 14.33
N PRO A 307 -12.67 -5.77 14.34
CA PRO A 307 -11.65 -5.85 13.31
C PRO A 307 -12.01 -6.84 12.19
N LYS A 308 -13.04 -7.67 12.40
CA LYS A 308 -13.43 -8.79 11.53
C LYS A 308 -14.26 -8.32 10.33
N LYS A 309 -14.23 -9.09 9.24
CA LYS A 309 -15.27 -9.04 8.21
C LYS A 309 -16.60 -9.35 8.84
N ARG A 310 -17.58 -8.47 8.70
CA ARG A 310 -18.94 -8.67 9.23
C ARG A 310 -19.92 -9.14 8.14
N GLY A 311 -19.70 -8.78 6.87
CA GLY A 311 -20.66 -9.00 5.81
C GLY A 311 -21.81 -7.97 5.86
N VAL A 312 -23.03 -8.41 5.59
CA VAL A 312 -24.21 -7.54 5.50
C VAL A 312 -25.03 -7.59 6.80
N PHE A 313 -25.34 -6.42 7.35
CA PHE A 313 -26.19 -6.33 8.54
C PHE A 313 -27.64 -6.68 8.20
N LEU A 314 -28.19 -7.65 8.92
CA LEU A 314 -29.57 -8.12 8.73
C LEU A 314 -30.57 -7.52 9.72
N GLY A 315 -30.11 -7.01 10.86
CA GLY A 315 -30.98 -6.47 11.91
C GLY A 315 -30.60 -6.96 13.30
N LYS A 316 -31.49 -6.74 14.27
CA LYS A 316 -31.35 -7.22 15.65
C LYS A 316 -32.41 -8.26 15.97
N VAL A 317 -32.05 -9.26 16.77
CA VAL A 317 -33.01 -10.26 17.27
C VAL A 317 -34.05 -9.55 18.14
N SER A 318 -35.30 -9.56 17.70
CA SER A 318 -36.45 -8.96 18.40
C SER A 318 -37.21 -9.97 19.26
N GLY A 319 -37.04 -11.28 18.99
CA GLY A 319 -37.65 -12.35 19.74
C GLY A 319 -37.07 -13.72 19.40
N VAL A 320 -37.30 -14.71 20.27
CA VAL A 320 -36.85 -16.08 20.05
C VAL A 320 -38.02 -17.03 20.40
N ARG A 321 -38.29 -17.98 19.48
CA ARG A 321 -39.34 -18.97 19.63
C ARG A 321 -38.79 -20.37 19.30
N GLY A 322 -38.43 -21.13 20.34
CA GLY A 322 -37.68 -22.37 20.17
C GLY A 322 -36.33 -22.14 19.52
N SER A 323 -36.09 -22.78 18.38
CA SER A 323 -34.87 -22.59 17.55
C SER A 323 -34.91 -21.38 16.62
N ARG A 324 -36.04 -20.68 16.52
CA ARG A 324 -36.27 -19.59 15.59
C ARG A 324 -35.94 -18.24 16.20
N ALA A 325 -35.15 -17.44 15.46
CA ALA A 325 -34.90 -16.04 15.77
C ALA A 325 -35.84 -15.15 14.96
N ALA A 326 -36.49 -14.19 15.60
CA ALA A 326 -37.30 -13.16 14.94
C ALA A 326 -36.45 -11.89 14.71
N VAL A 327 -36.47 -11.37 13.48
CA VAL A 327 -35.69 -10.17 13.07
C VAL A 327 -36.53 -9.35 12.10
N THR A 328 -36.52 -8.03 12.24
CA THR A 328 -36.95 -7.13 11.16
C THR A 328 -35.76 -6.88 10.26
N LEU A 329 -35.86 -7.29 9.00
CA LEU A 329 -34.75 -7.29 8.05
C LEU A 329 -34.38 -5.89 7.57
N GLU A 330 -33.08 -5.68 7.49
CA GLU A 330 -32.45 -4.53 6.83
C GLU A 330 -31.82 -4.89 5.47
N ALA A 331 -31.69 -6.20 5.17
CA ALA A 331 -31.17 -6.71 3.91
C ALA A 331 -31.78 -8.08 3.58
N PRO A 332 -31.68 -8.55 2.30
CA PRO A 332 -32.24 -9.82 1.87
C PRO A 332 -31.70 -11.02 2.63
N LEU A 333 -32.59 -11.96 2.96
CA LEU A 333 -32.27 -13.25 3.60
C LEU A 333 -32.94 -14.41 2.84
N LYS A 334 -32.14 -15.47 2.60
CA LYS A 334 -32.59 -16.70 1.91
C LYS A 334 -32.18 -17.95 2.70
N PRO A 335 -32.92 -19.05 2.57
CA PRO A 335 -32.37 -20.36 2.97
C PRO A 335 -31.03 -20.64 2.29
N GLY A 336 -30.08 -21.17 3.07
CA GLY A 336 -28.70 -21.42 2.61
C GLY A 336 -27.72 -20.29 2.87
N ASP A 337 -28.17 -19.06 3.14
CA ASP A 337 -27.31 -17.95 3.54
C ASP A 337 -26.56 -18.28 4.85
N GLY A 338 -25.30 -17.90 4.95
CA GLY A 338 -24.56 -17.99 6.19
C GLY A 338 -24.78 -16.75 7.05
N ILE A 339 -25.00 -16.94 8.34
CA ILE A 339 -25.15 -15.83 9.29
C ILE A 339 -24.28 -16.03 10.52
N VAL A 340 -24.04 -14.93 11.23
CA VAL A 340 -23.41 -14.91 12.57
C VAL A 340 -24.21 -13.99 13.49
N TYR A 341 -24.31 -14.38 14.76
CA TYR A 341 -24.89 -13.57 15.82
C TYR A 341 -23.79 -12.84 16.59
N ASP A 342 -23.87 -11.51 16.63
CA ASP A 342 -22.93 -10.63 17.32
C ASP A 342 -23.54 -10.17 18.65
N TYR A 343 -22.91 -10.58 19.74
CA TYR A 343 -23.28 -10.22 21.12
C TYR A 343 -22.30 -9.22 21.77
N GLY A 344 -21.50 -8.52 20.95
CA GLY A 344 -20.62 -7.45 21.40
C GLY A 344 -19.23 -7.89 21.83
N LYS A 345 -18.87 -9.17 21.66
CA LYS A 345 -17.53 -9.73 21.98
C LYS A 345 -16.87 -10.32 20.73
N PRO A 346 -16.39 -9.49 19.82
CA PRO A 346 -15.86 -9.95 18.52
C PRO A 346 -14.56 -10.78 18.61
N GLN A 347 -13.91 -10.82 19.75
CA GLN A 347 -12.75 -11.67 20.02
C GLN A 347 -13.14 -13.13 20.27
N ASP A 348 -14.35 -13.39 20.73
CA ASP A 348 -14.86 -14.73 21.03
C ASP A 348 -15.36 -15.42 19.74
N ASP A 349 -15.62 -16.72 19.83
CA ASP A 349 -16.31 -17.47 18.79
C ASP A 349 -17.79 -17.10 18.81
N GLU A 350 -18.20 -16.39 17.77
CA GLU A 350 -19.59 -15.94 17.61
C GLU A 350 -20.44 -17.08 17.07
N PRO A 351 -21.60 -17.39 17.69
CA PRO A 351 -22.47 -18.44 17.19
C PRO A 351 -23.06 -18.05 15.83
N GLY A 352 -23.17 -19.04 14.94
CA GLY A 352 -23.67 -18.82 13.59
C GLY A 352 -23.77 -20.12 12.81
N GLY A 353 -24.21 -20.03 11.56
CA GLY A 353 -24.35 -21.17 10.69
C GLY A 353 -25.15 -20.85 9.44
N ARG A 354 -25.66 -21.89 8.76
CA ARG A 354 -26.51 -21.72 7.58
C ARG A 354 -27.97 -21.59 7.97
N VAL A 355 -28.67 -20.66 7.33
CA VAL A 355 -30.11 -20.52 7.47
C VAL A 355 -30.80 -21.70 6.82
N SER A 356 -31.57 -22.47 7.60
CA SER A 356 -32.32 -23.64 7.12
C SER A 356 -33.62 -23.21 6.47
N TYR A 357 -34.37 -22.37 7.15
CA TYR A 357 -35.69 -21.92 6.73
C TYR A 357 -35.93 -20.48 7.13
N VAL A 358 -36.74 -19.79 6.32
CA VAL A 358 -37.22 -18.42 6.61
C VAL A 358 -38.73 -18.45 6.58
N TRP A 359 -39.40 -17.81 7.58
CA TRP A 359 -40.85 -17.67 7.67
C TRP A 359 -41.27 -16.21 7.71
N ARG A 360 -42.27 -15.87 6.91
CA ARG A 360 -42.93 -14.59 6.96
C ARG A 360 -44.42 -14.85 7.25
N ARG A 361 -44.96 -14.29 8.36
CA ARG A 361 -46.31 -14.52 8.82
C ARG A 361 -46.66 -16.02 8.89
N ASN A 362 -45.81 -16.83 9.47
CA ASN A 362 -45.89 -18.30 9.61
C ASN A 362 -45.83 -19.11 8.28
N ALA A 363 -45.71 -18.48 7.11
CA ALA A 363 -45.52 -19.17 5.83
C ALA A 363 -44.00 -19.23 5.50
N ARG A 364 -43.50 -20.37 5.02
CA ARG A 364 -42.13 -20.50 4.51
C ARG A 364 -41.97 -19.68 3.23
N VAL A 365 -40.84 -18.97 3.14
CA VAL A 365 -40.50 -18.17 1.96
C VAL A 365 -39.06 -18.48 1.52
N ASP A 366 -38.80 -18.41 0.22
CA ASP A 366 -37.47 -18.63 -0.37
C ASP A 366 -36.64 -17.34 -0.37
N LEU A 367 -37.27 -16.19 -0.18
CA LEU A 367 -36.64 -14.88 -0.09
C LEU A 367 -37.48 -13.96 0.78
N ALA A 368 -36.86 -13.26 1.67
CA ALA A 368 -37.40 -12.12 2.39
C ALA A 368 -36.44 -10.94 2.31
N ASP A 369 -36.98 -9.70 2.30
CA ASP A 369 -36.16 -8.48 2.27
C ASP A 369 -36.78 -7.41 3.19
N ARG A 370 -36.07 -6.30 3.36
CA ARG A 370 -36.56 -5.18 4.19
C ARG A 370 -37.88 -4.59 3.64
N PRO A 371 -38.77 -4.13 4.50
CA PRO A 371 -38.71 -4.18 5.99
C PRO A 371 -39.41 -5.41 6.57
N ASP A 372 -39.32 -6.57 5.91
CA ASP A 372 -40.02 -7.78 6.38
C ASP A 372 -39.58 -8.13 7.82
N SER A 373 -40.59 -8.41 8.67
CA SER A 373 -40.37 -9.10 9.93
C SER A 373 -40.47 -10.60 9.70
N VAL A 374 -39.36 -11.31 9.94
CA VAL A 374 -39.25 -12.75 9.67
C VAL A 374 -38.82 -13.53 10.90
N GLU A 375 -39.19 -14.80 10.94
CA GLU A 375 -38.55 -15.78 11.79
C GLU A 375 -37.61 -16.64 10.89
N PHE A 376 -36.45 -17.02 11.38
CA PHE A 376 -35.56 -17.95 10.67
C PHE A 376 -34.86 -18.87 11.65
N GLU A 377 -34.44 -20.02 11.14
CA GLU A 377 -33.73 -21.05 11.87
C GLU A 377 -32.35 -21.27 11.26
N VAL A 378 -31.35 -21.48 12.12
CA VAL A 378 -29.98 -21.70 11.74
C VAL A 378 -29.58 -23.12 12.10
N TRP A 379 -28.97 -23.84 11.14
CA TRP A 379 -28.55 -25.21 11.31
C TRP A 379 -27.47 -25.32 12.40
N GLU A 380 -27.67 -26.28 13.35
CA GLU A 380 -26.73 -26.62 14.43
C GLU A 380 -26.21 -25.40 15.25
N CYS A 381 -27.00 -24.34 15.34
CA CYS A 381 -26.66 -23.15 16.09
C CYS A 381 -27.56 -23.01 17.32
N PRO A 382 -27.00 -22.73 18.51
CA PRO A 382 -27.78 -22.39 19.68
C PRO A 382 -28.69 -21.20 19.44
N PRO A 383 -29.89 -21.12 20.01
CA PRO A 383 -30.77 -19.98 19.91
C PRO A 383 -30.07 -18.71 20.42
N PRO A 384 -30.17 -17.58 19.68
CA PRO A 384 -29.59 -16.32 20.11
C PRO A 384 -30.43 -15.69 21.24
N GLN A 385 -29.92 -14.60 21.80
CA GLN A 385 -30.66 -13.78 22.75
C GLN A 385 -31.25 -12.54 22.06
N VAL A 386 -32.36 -12.05 22.60
CA VAL A 386 -32.96 -10.79 22.15
C VAL A 386 -31.96 -9.64 22.29
N GLY A 387 -31.88 -8.79 21.28
CA GLY A 387 -30.94 -7.67 21.20
C GLY A 387 -29.64 -7.97 20.47
N TRP A 388 -29.27 -9.24 20.26
CA TRP A 388 -28.08 -9.60 19.48
C TRP A 388 -28.22 -9.11 18.03
N LYS A 389 -27.12 -8.64 17.45
CA LYS A 389 -27.08 -8.25 16.02
C LYS A 389 -26.90 -9.48 15.14
N VAL A 390 -27.50 -9.46 13.97
CA VAL A 390 -27.42 -10.54 12.97
C VAL A 390 -26.73 -10.01 11.74
N TRP A 391 -25.71 -10.74 11.29
CA TRP A 391 -24.91 -10.41 10.10
C TRP A 391 -24.95 -11.57 9.11
N LYS A 392 -25.20 -11.28 7.82
CA LYS A 392 -25.06 -12.25 6.73
C LYS A 392 -23.59 -12.33 6.29
N THR A 393 -22.95 -13.46 6.54
CA THR A 393 -21.52 -13.69 6.27
C THR A 393 -21.27 -14.31 4.90
N SER A 394 -22.27 -15.00 4.31
CA SER A 394 -22.16 -15.57 2.97
C SER A 394 -23.53 -15.61 2.26
N ASP A 395 -23.51 -15.48 0.94
CA ASP A 395 -24.65 -15.62 0.03
C ASP A 395 -24.23 -16.57 -1.13
N PRO A 396 -24.55 -17.89 -1.03
CA PRO A 396 -24.11 -18.85 -2.03
C PRO A 396 -24.69 -18.63 -3.44
N ALA A 397 -25.86 -18.01 -3.55
CA ALA A 397 -26.45 -17.67 -4.84
C ALA A 397 -25.64 -16.58 -5.54
N MET A 398 -25.36 -15.49 -4.85
CA MET A 398 -24.53 -14.39 -5.34
C MET A 398 -23.11 -14.87 -5.70
N TYR A 399 -22.50 -15.72 -4.87
CA TYR A 399 -21.16 -16.29 -5.19
C TYR A 399 -21.19 -17.11 -6.49
N ARG A 400 -22.27 -17.92 -6.74
CA ARG A 400 -22.42 -18.64 -8.01
C ARG A 400 -22.56 -17.70 -9.21
N GLU A 401 -23.33 -16.63 -9.06
CA GLU A 401 -23.49 -15.60 -10.11
C GLU A 401 -22.14 -14.92 -10.44
N LEU A 402 -21.37 -14.56 -9.43
CA LEU A 402 -20.05 -13.95 -9.61
C LEU A 402 -19.09 -14.93 -10.30
N ARG A 403 -19.06 -16.21 -9.87
CA ARG A 403 -18.22 -17.24 -10.49
C ARG A 403 -18.59 -17.47 -11.95
N ALA A 404 -19.86 -17.48 -12.28
CA ALA A 404 -20.32 -17.64 -13.65
C ALA A 404 -19.78 -16.56 -14.61
N THR A 405 -19.33 -15.40 -14.08
CA THR A 405 -18.74 -14.35 -14.92
C THR A 405 -17.32 -14.68 -15.40
N PHE A 406 -16.60 -15.59 -14.73
CA PHE A 406 -15.20 -15.90 -15.07
C PHE A 406 -14.87 -17.39 -15.20
N GLU A 407 -15.75 -18.32 -14.80
CA GLU A 407 -15.54 -19.77 -15.00
C GLU A 407 -15.55 -20.14 -16.49
N LYS A 408 -16.36 -19.44 -17.29
CA LYS A 408 -16.40 -19.60 -18.75
C LYS A 408 -15.73 -18.38 -19.39
N THR A 409 -14.53 -18.55 -19.89
CA THR A 409 -13.68 -17.51 -20.52
C THR A 409 -14.24 -16.97 -21.85
N THR A 410 -15.44 -16.39 -21.86
CA THR A 410 -16.14 -15.97 -23.08
C THR A 410 -16.68 -14.54 -23.04
N GLY A 411 -16.55 -13.83 -21.91
CA GLY A 411 -17.18 -12.50 -21.71
C GLY A 411 -16.39 -11.35 -22.32
N ALA A 412 -15.14 -11.17 -21.89
CA ALA A 412 -14.32 -10.06 -22.35
C ALA A 412 -13.67 -10.39 -23.71
N ARG A 413 -14.02 -9.68 -24.76
CA ARG A 413 -13.48 -9.85 -26.10
C ARG A 413 -12.68 -8.65 -26.55
N VAL A 414 -11.62 -8.92 -27.31
CA VAL A 414 -10.78 -7.87 -27.91
C VAL A 414 -11.47 -7.39 -29.18
N PRO A 415 -11.81 -6.08 -29.30
CA PRO A 415 -12.41 -5.54 -30.51
C PRO A 415 -11.42 -5.51 -31.67
N VAL A 416 -11.87 -5.99 -32.84
CA VAL A 416 -11.08 -6.04 -34.08
C VAL A 416 -11.81 -5.28 -35.18
N ASP A 417 -11.09 -4.42 -35.85
CA ASP A 417 -11.55 -3.77 -37.09
C ASP A 417 -11.09 -4.57 -38.30
N ALA A 418 -11.95 -4.74 -39.29
CA ALA A 418 -11.66 -5.43 -40.54
C ALA A 418 -11.69 -4.44 -41.71
N LEU A 419 -10.65 -4.41 -42.51
CA LEU A 419 -10.61 -3.75 -43.82
C LEU A 419 -10.56 -4.83 -44.89
N VAL A 420 -11.52 -4.78 -45.83
CA VAL A 420 -11.63 -5.71 -46.96
C VAL A 420 -11.47 -4.93 -48.25
N GLU A 421 -10.47 -5.33 -49.04
CA GLU A 421 -10.10 -4.67 -50.30
C GLU A 421 -9.98 -5.71 -51.43
N GLU A 422 -10.34 -5.29 -52.63
CA GLU A 422 -10.09 -6.06 -53.83
C GLU A 422 -8.66 -5.77 -54.32
N ASP A 423 -7.85 -6.80 -54.55
CA ASP A 423 -6.47 -6.71 -54.98
C ASP A 423 -6.25 -7.68 -56.18
N GLY A 424 -6.45 -7.15 -57.36
CA GLY A 424 -6.44 -7.94 -58.58
C GLY A 424 -7.55 -8.97 -58.61
N ASP A 425 -7.18 -10.28 -58.68
CA ASP A 425 -8.11 -11.39 -58.68
C ASP A 425 -8.32 -11.98 -57.28
N LYS A 426 -7.96 -11.28 -56.18
CA LYS A 426 -8.05 -11.75 -54.82
C LYS A 426 -8.75 -10.72 -53.92
N LEU A 427 -9.28 -11.22 -52.81
CA LEU A 427 -9.79 -10.41 -51.74
C LEU A 427 -8.72 -10.34 -50.63
N ARG A 428 -8.24 -9.16 -50.33
CA ARG A 428 -7.35 -8.91 -49.17
C ARG A 428 -8.16 -8.48 -47.97
N VAL A 429 -7.94 -9.16 -46.85
CA VAL A 429 -8.56 -8.83 -45.59
C VAL A 429 -7.48 -8.49 -44.55
N THR A 430 -7.62 -7.34 -43.92
CA THR A 430 -6.74 -6.89 -42.83
C THR A 430 -7.56 -6.87 -41.55
N PHE A 431 -7.11 -7.60 -40.50
CA PHE A 431 -7.59 -7.45 -39.13
C PHE A 431 -6.65 -6.57 -38.33
N SER A 432 -7.23 -5.66 -37.54
CA SER A 432 -6.48 -4.78 -36.64
C SER A 432 -7.20 -4.59 -35.32
N ASP A 433 -6.47 -4.73 -34.21
CA ASP A 433 -6.96 -4.38 -32.86
C ASP A 433 -6.57 -2.96 -32.44
N GLY A 434 -6.03 -2.16 -33.35
CA GLY A 434 -5.50 -0.83 -33.10
C GLY A 434 -3.99 -0.78 -32.81
N VAL A 435 -3.40 -1.90 -32.37
CA VAL A 435 -1.96 -2.05 -32.09
C VAL A 435 -1.30 -2.98 -33.10
N HIS A 436 -1.91 -4.15 -33.31
CA HIS A 436 -1.40 -5.18 -34.21
C HIS A 436 -2.22 -5.23 -35.49
N ARG A 437 -1.60 -5.68 -36.58
CA ARG A 437 -2.23 -5.86 -37.88
C ARG A 437 -1.78 -7.17 -38.50
N VAL A 438 -2.74 -7.97 -38.98
CA VAL A 438 -2.50 -9.15 -39.74
C VAL A 438 -3.26 -9.08 -41.06
N LYS A 439 -2.67 -9.65 -42.14
CA LYS A 439 -3.26 -9.62 -43.47
C LYS A 439 -3.32 -11.01 -44.04
N GLY A 440 -4.38 -11.28 -44.79
CA GLY A 440 -4.51 -12.51 -45.53
C GLY A 440 -5.29 -12.30 -46.80
N GLU A 441 -5.16 -13.24 -47.76
CA GLU A 441 -5.80 -13.17 -49.06
C GLU A 441 -6.63 -14.44 -49.30
N THR A 442 -7.72 -14.26 -50.04
CA THR A 442 -8.50 -15.42 -50.57
C THR A 442 -7.82 -15.98 -51.78
N GLY A 443 -8.33 -17.11 -52.32
CA GLY A 443 -8.10 -17.55 -53.68
C GLY A 443 -8.75 -16.62 -54.72
N PRO A 444 -8.65 -17.00 -56.02
CA PRO A 444 -9.16 -16.15 -57.07
C PRO A 444 -10.63 -15.77 -56.93
N LEU A 445 -10.91 -14.49 -57.21
CA LEU A 445 -12.27 -13.93 -57.24
C LEU A 445 -13.04 -14.43 -58.45
N GLN A 446 -14.31 -14.52 -58.31
CA GLN A 446 -15.25 -14.81 -59.41
C GLN A 446 -16.15 -13.61 -59.65
N ALA A 447 -16.42 -13.25 -60.90
CA ALA A 447 -17.40 -12.23 -61.24
C ALA A 447 -18.79 -12.65 -60.71
N ALA A 448 -19.48 -11.74 -60.02
CA ALA A 448 -20.80 -12.03 -59.47
C ALA A 448 -21.87 -12.02 -60.55
N LEU A 449 -22.39 -13.19 -60.90
CA LEU A 449 -23.48 -13.33 -61.89
C LEU A 449 -24.87 -13.01 -61.32
N LYS A 450 -25.10 -13.23 -60.00
CA LYS A 450 -26.42 -13.04 -59.36
C LYS A 450 -26.42 -12.33 -58.03
N ARG A 451 -25.39 -12.48 -57.16
CA ARG A 451 -25.30 -11.90 -55.82
C ARG A 451 -23.88 -11.46 -55.53
N PRO A 452 -23.52 -10.18 -55.68
CA PRO A 452 -22.22 -9.66 -55.29
C PRO A 452 -22.07 -9.67 -53.75
N LEU A 453 -20.80 -9.69 -53.29
CA LEU A 453 -20.47 -9.51 -51.87
C LEU A 453 -20.98 -8.15 -51.40
N THR A 454 -21.65 -8.14 -50.24
CA THR A 454 -22.09 -6.93 -49.58
C THR A 454 -21.32 -6.79 -48.26
N THR A 455 -21.19 -5.54 -47.79
CA THR A 455 -20.58 -5.25 -46.49
C THR A 455 -21.29 -5.98 -45.35
N ASP A 456 -22.63 -6.08 -45.39
CA ASP A 456 -23.40 -6.78 -44.37
C ASP A 456 -23.11 -8.28 -44.37
N TYR A 457 -23.02 -8.87 -45.56
CA TYR A 457 -22.67 -10.29 -45.68
C TYR A 457 -21.26 -10.58 -45.18
N LEU A 458 -20.30 -9.74 -45.52
CA LEU A 458 -18.93 -9.85 -45.00
C LEU A 458 -18.92 -9.70 -43.48
N ARG A 459 -19.65 -8.74 -42.94
CA ARG A 459 -19.79 -8.53 -41.49
C ARG A 459 -20.36 -9.80 -40.82
N GLN A 460 -21.35 -10.40 -41.41
CA GLN A 460 -21.95 -11.65 -40.89
C GLN A 460 -20.95 -12.81 -40.92
N GLN A 461 -20.13 -12.96 -41.98
CA GLN A 461 -19.21 -14.08 -42.13
C GLN A 461 -17.90 -13.88 -41.34
N LEU A 462 -17.29 -12.72 -41.43
CA LEU A 462 -16.06 -12.38 -40.72
C LEU A 462 -16.28 -12.16 -39.23
N GLY A 463 -17.47 -11.72 -38.81
CA GLY A 463 -17.84 -11.53 -37.43
C GLY A 463 -18.12 -12.82 -36.63
N ARG A 464 -18.16 -13.99 -37.27
CA ARG A 464 -18.34 -15.29 -36.59
C ARG A 464 -17.05 -15.74 -35.88
N MET A 465 -16.59 -14.96 -34.89
CA MET A 465 -15.34 -15.21 -34.16
C MET A 465 -15.54 -16.02 -32.86
N GLY A 466 -16.68 -16.71 -32.69
CA GLY A 466 -17.19 -17.24 -31.41
C GLY A 466 -16.28 -18.08 -30.53
N SER A 467 -15.27 -18.80 -31.11
CA SER A 467 -14.30 -19.61 -30.35
C SER A 467 -12.99 -18.88 -30.09
N THR A 468 -12.88 -17.61 -30.49
CA THR A 468 -11.67 -16.79 -30.34
C THR A 468 -11.85 -15.69 -29.26
N PRO A 469 -10.78 -15.08 -28.76
CA PRO A 469 -10.87 -13.95 -27.85
C PRO A 469 -11.29 -12.63 -28.54
N PHE A 470 -11.67 -12.68 -29.83
CA PHE A 470 -11.94 -11.50 -30.64
C PHE A 470 -13.43 -11.29 -30.91
N GLU A 471 -13.80 -10.03 -31.14
CA GLU A 471 -15.09 -9.62 -31.67
C GLU A 471 -14.91 -8.55 -32.77
N LEU A 472 -15.71 -8.66 -33.84
CA LEU A 472 -15.67 -7.68 -34.94
C LEU A 472 -16.37 -6.40 -34.51
N ARG A 473 -15.62 -5.31 -34.36
CA ARG A 473 -16.13 -3.98 -34.03
C ARG A 473 -16.60 -3.24 -35.30
N ASN A 474 -15.68 -2.98 -36.21
CA ASN A 474 -15.95 -2.27 -37.45
C ASN A 474 -15.53 -3.12 -38.65
N LEU A 475 -16.23 -2.89 -39.78
CA LEU A 475 -15.84 -3.47 -41.07
C LEU A 475 -16.00 -2.41 -42.14
N GLU A 476 -14.91 -2.13 -42.85
CA GLU A 476 -14.87 -1.33 -44.08
C GLU A 476 -14.60 -2.25 -45.25
N ALA A 477 -15.37 -2.11 -46.35
CA ALA A 477 -15.21 -2.89 -47.54
C ALA A 477 -15.14 -2.00 -48.79
N LYS A 478 -14.11 -2.19 -49.62
CA LYS A 478 -13.89 -1.52 -50.91
C LYS A 478 -13.94 -2.61 -52.02
N LEU A 479 -15.13 -2.85 -52.56
CA LEU A 479 -15.39 -3.95 -53.46
C LEU A 479 -16.13 -3.54 -54.73
N GLY A 480 -15.79 -4.18 -55.84
CA GLY A 480 -16.59 -4.18 -57.06
C GLY A 480 -17.69 -5.27 -57.03
N GLN A 481 -18.14 -5.69 -58.23
CA GLN A 481 -19.12 -6.73 -58.43
C GLN A 481 -18.47 -8.12 -58.38
N VAL A 482 -17.98 -8.53 -57.19
CA VAL A 482 -17.23 -9.79 -57.00
C VAL A 482 -17.96 -10.76 -56.07
N MET A 483 -17.62 -12.02 -56.15
CA MET A 483 -18.11 -13.12 -55.31
C MET A 483 -16.92 -13.98 -54.84
N VAL A 484 -17.03 -14.42 -53.56
CA VAL A 484 -16.08 -15.37 -52.94
C VAL A 484 -16.87 -16.52 -52.30
N PRO A 485 -16.49 -17.78 -52.45
CA PRO A 485 -17.08 -18.88 -51.70
C PRO A 485 -17.00 -18.69 -50.18
N VAL A 486 -18.06 -19.02 -49.47
CA VAL A 486 -18.15 -18.89 -48.00
C VAL A 486 -17.05 -19.67 -47.27
N SER A 487 -16.66 -20.83 -47.82
CA SER A 487 -15.56 -21.62 -47.26
C SER A 487 -14.24 -20.87 -47.23
N LEU A 488 -13.89 -20.14 -48.29
CA LEU A 488 -12.67 -19.32 -48.35
C LEU A 488 -12.68 -18.16 -47.39
N LEU A 489 -13.84 -17.51 -47.20
CA LEU A 489 -13.97 -16.44 -46.16
C LEU A 489 -13.83 -17.01 -44.76
N ASN A 490 -14.40 -18.18 -44.48
CA ASN A 490 -14.29 -18.81 -43.19
C ASN A 490 -12.86 -19.30 -42.88
N ASP A 491 -12.18 -19.85 -43.86
CA ASP A 491 -10.77 -20.26 -43.72
C ASP A 491 -9.85 -19.04 -43.52
N LEU A 492 -10.09 -17.96 -44.29
CA LEU A 492 -9.34 -16.72 -44.13
C LEU A 492 -9.56 -16.10 -42.75
N ARG A 493 -10.82 -16.02 -42.29
CA ARG A 493 -11.13 -15.51 -40.95
C ARG A 493 -10.39 -16.35 -39.88
N ARG A 494 -10.43 -17.67 -39.92
CA ARG A 494 -9.76 -18.55 -38.97
C ARG A 494 -8.26 -18.29 -38.94
N ARG A 495 -7.58 -18.27 -40.09
CA ARG A 495 -6.17 -17.95 -40.18
C ARG A 495 -5.82 -16.56 -39.64
N LEU A 496 -6.62 -15.55 -39.98
CA LEU A 496 -6.40 -14.18 -39.46
C LEU A 496 -6.57 -14.07 -37.95
N CYS A 497 -7.53 -14.81 -37.36
CA CYS A 497 -7.66 -14.90 -35.92
C CYS A 497 -6.47 -15.61 -35.29
N GLU A 498 -5.99 -16.71 -35.84
CA GLU A 498 -4.81 -17.45 -35.36
C GLU A 498 -3.53 -16.57 -35.45
N ASP A 499 -3.35 -15.87 -36.57
CA ASP A 499 -2.22 -14.98 -36.77
C ASP A 499 -2.26 -13.78 -35.80
N LEU A 500 -3.44 -13.18 -35.56
CA LEU A 500 -3.61 -12.09 -34.61
C LEU A 500 -3.38 -12.59 -33.19
N GLU A 501 -3.84 -13.77 -32.83
CA GLU A 501 -3.56 -14.39 -31.52
C GLU A 501 -2.05 -14.58 -31.31
N LYS A 502 -1.35 -15.10 -32.30
CA LYS A 502 0.09 -15.33 -32.26
C LYS A 502 0.87 -14.03 -32.08
N VAL A 503 0.52 -12.99 -32.81
CA VAL A 503 1.20 -11.68 -32.71
C VAL A 503 0.93 -11.03 -31.36
N ARG A 504 -0.31 -11.13 -30.85
CA ARG A 504 -0.65 -10.57 -29.53
C ARG A 504 0.04 -11.30 -28.39
N ARG A 505 0.19 -12.62 -28.47
CA ARG A 505 0.91 -13.41 -27.45
C ARG A 505 2.42 -13.16 -27.45
N ALA A 506 2.97 -12.63 -28.55
CA ALA A 506 4.39 -12.43 -28.68
C ALA A 506 4.96 -11.56 -27.56
N ASN A 507 6.06 -12.02 -26.98
CA ASN A 507 6.78 -11.23 -25.98
C ASN A 507 7.67 -10.21 -26.68
N PRO A 508 7.49 -8.89 -26.46
CA PRO A 508 8.38 -7.87 -27.03
C PRO A 508 9.79 -7.95 -26.46
N GLY A 509 9.94 -8.53 -25.24
CA GLY A 509 11.21 -8.64 -24.54
C GLY A 509 11.80 -7.30 -24.13
N TYR A 510 12.76 -7.35 -23.21
CA TYR A 510 13.60 -6.20 -22.88
C TYR A 510 15.07 -6.56 -23.14
N ALA A 511 15.82 -5.65 -23.74
CA ALA A 511 17.26 -5.78 -23.84
C ALA A 511 17.88 -5.57 -22.44
N VAL A 512 18.33 -6.65 -21.81
CA VAL A 512 18.94 -6.61 -20.49
C VAL A 512 20.45 -6.36 -20.61
N ARG A 513 20.97 -5.33 -19.95
CA ARG A 513 22.38 -5.00 -19.87
C ARG A 513 23.06 -5.84 -18.78
N PRO A 514 24.02 -6.69 -19.10
CA PRO A 514 24.72 -7.51 -18.09
C PRO A 514 25.57 -6.64 -17.16
N GLY A 515 25.85 -7.13 -15.93
CA GLY A 515 26.73 -6.45 -14.98
C GLY A 515 26.21 -5.13 -14.41
N ALA A 516 24.89 -4.93 -14.39
CA ALA A 516 24.29 -3.69 -13.89
C ALA A 516 24.60 -3.45 -12.41
N LEU A 517 24.51 -4.49 -11.59
CA LEU A 517 24.78 -4.39 -10.15
C LEU A 517 26.25 -3.99 -9.88
N ASP A 518 27.19 -4.57 -10.62
CA ASP A 518 28.63 -4.25 -10.46
C ASP A 518 28.95 -2.79 -10.85
N ARG A 519 28.26 -2.27 -11.88
CA ARG A 519 28.42 -0.85 -12.26
C ARG A 519 27.84 0.12 -11.22
N LEU A 520 26.81 -0.28 -10.51
CA LEU A 520 26.16 0.55 -9.49
C LEU A 520 26.85 0.47 -8.13
N ARG A 521 27.56 -0.61 -7.83
CA ARG A 521 28.28 -0.77 -6.57
C ARG A 521 29.48 0.16 -6.53
N ALA A 522 29.44 1.15 -5.64
CA ALA A 522 30.60 1.99 -5.35
C ALA A 522 31.69 1.18 -4.65
N LYS A 523 32.95 1.58 -4.83
CA LYS A 523 34.03 1.02 -4.00
C LYS A 523 33.85 1.54 -2.57
N PRO A 524 33.84 0.67 -1.56
CA PRO A 524 33.74 1.10 -0.17
C PRO A 524 34.87 2.07 0.18
N SER A 525 34.52 3.22 0.72
CA SER A 525 35.45 4.13 1.37
C SER A 525 35.36 3.95 2.88
N ARG A 526 36.32 4.48 3.63
CA ARG A 526 36.27 4.50 5.09
C ARG A 526 36.60 5.90 5.57
N THR A 527 35.61 6.54 6.18
CA THR A 527 35.83 7.79 6.92
C THR A 527 36.40 7.45 8.29
N GLU A 528 37.60 7.92 8.56
CA GLU A 528 38.22 7.80 9.87
C GLU A 528 37.77 8.94 10.78
N GLY A 529 37.80 8.73 12.09
CA GLY A 529 37.44 9.71 13.09
C GLY A 529 37.09 9.09 14.44
N GLU A 530 37.00 9.92 15.45
CA GLU A 530 36.55 9.52 16.79
C GLU A 530 35.03 9.28 16.78
N PRO A 531 34.54 8.33 17.58
CA PRO A 531 33.10 8.09 17.74
C PRO A 531 32.38 9.33 18.24
N GLN A 532 31.23 9.61 17.66
CA GLN A 532 30.38 10.75 18.01
C GLN A 532 29.03 10.25 18.54
N LEU A 533 28.55 10.88 19.59
CA LEU A 533 27.20 10.65 20.13
C LEU A 533 26.29 11.81 19.76
N ALA A 534 25.20 11.51 19.06
CA ALA A 534 24.06 12.39 18.89
C ALA A 534 22.94 11.99 19.87
N VAL A 535 22.22 12.97 20.43
CA VAL A 535 21.04 12.74 21.26
C VAL A 535 19.84 13.42 20.63
N LEU A 536 18.82 12.63 20.28
CA LEU A 536 17.55 13.14 19.79
C LEU A 536 16.63 13.46 20.97
N CYS A 537 16.37 14.76 21.13
CA CYS A 537 15.60 15.35 22.21
C CYS A 537 14.16 15.66 21.74
N ARG A 538 13.17 15.39 22.59
CA ARG A 538 11.76 15.71 22.32
C ARG A 538 11.21 16.88 23.12
N THR A 539 12.01 17.40 24.06
CA THR A 539 11.68 18.57 24.87
C THR A 539 12.92 19.46 25.04
N VAL A 540 12.70 20.72 25.42
CA VAL A 540 13.80 21.65 25.76
C VAL A 540 14.57 21.14 26.98
N ASP A 541 13.90 20.49 27.92
CA ASP A 541 14.55 19.92 29.11
C ASP A 541 15.45 18.73 28.75
N HIS A 542 15.09 17.91 27.77
CA HIS A 542 15.99 16.90 27.22
C HIS A 542 17.23 17.51 26.57
N VAL A 543 17.09 18.67 25.90
CA VAL A 543 18.25 19.41 25.34
C VAL A 543 19.19 19.85 26.45
N ARG A 544 18.67 20.41 27.52
CA ARG A 544 19.48 20.81 28.68
C ARG A 544 20.23 19.61 29.29
N ALA A 545 19.50 18.52 29.53
CA ALA A 545 20.04 17.30 30.10
C ALA A 545 21.17 16.69 29.23
N ALA A 546 20.98 16.67 27.91
CA ALA A 546 22.00 16.18 26.98
C ALA A 546 23.25 17.07 26.95
N LEU A 547 23.09 18.39 26.99
CA LEU A 547 24.20 19.34 27.07
C LEU A 547 24.96 19.21 28.41
N GLU A 548 24.27 19.05 29.52
CA GLU A 548 24.87 18.80 30.84
C GLU A 548 25.66 17.46 30.87
N ALA A 549 25.21 16.47 30.11
CA ALA A 549 25.95 15.23 29.91
C ALA A 549 27.17 15.38 28.97
N GLY A 550 27.43 16.61 28.45
CA GLY A 550 28.57 16.93 27.57
C GLY A 550 28.38 16.45 26.12
N VAL A 551 27.14 16.27 25.66
CA VAL A 551 26.85 15.93 24.27
C VAL A 551 26.95 17.18 23.40
N SER A 552 27.69 17.10 22.28
CA SER A 552 27.90 18.20 21.34
C SER A 552 27.10 18.13 20.05
N TRP A 553 26.36 17.05 19.83
CA TRP A 553 25.48 16.85 18.68
C TRP A 553 24.03 16.62 19.15
N ILE A 554 23.22 17.66 19.04
CA ILE A 554 21.84 17.67 19.54
C ILE A 554 20.89 17.60 18.33
N GLU A 555 20.02 16.63 18.35
CA GLU A 555 18.91 16.50 17.41
C GLU A 555 17.59 16.77 18.10
N CYS A 556 16.66 17.47 17.46
CA CYS A 556 15.38 17.83 18.07
C CYS A 556 14.20 17.37 17.20
N ASP A 557 13.25 16.67 17.82
CA ASP A 557 11.98 16.22 17.23
C ASP A 557 10.83 16.59 18.17
N PHE A 558 10.45 17.88 18.18
CA PHE A 558 9.44 18.40 19.09
C PHE A 558 8.04 18.32 18.47
N ASP A 559 7.04 17.99 19.28
CA ASP A 559 5.63 18.02 18.90
C ASP A 559 5.22 19.45 18.47
N ASP A 560 5.76 20.48 19.14
CA ASP A 560 5.60 21.88 18.80
C ASP A 560 6.90 22.46 18.21
N ILE A 561 6.98 22.60 16.90
CA ILE A 561 8.15 23.12 16.18
C ILE A 561 8.50 24.58 16.56
N ARG A 562 7.58 25.35 17.16
CA ARG A 562 7.87 26.73 17.62
C ARG A 562 8.94 26.74 18.70
N LYS A 563 8.99 25.70 19.54
CA LYS A 563 9.98 25.52 20.61
C LYS A 563 11.40 25.27 20.10
N TYR A 564 11.61 25.04 18.82
CA TYR A 564 12.96 25.00 18.23
C TYR A 564 13.69 26.32 18.40
N ARG A 565 12.97 27.46 18.42
CA ARG A 565 13.54 28.78 18.68
C ARG A 565 14.08 28.95 20.08
N ASP A 566 13.60 28.14 21.04
CA ASP A 566 14.12 28.12 22.41
C ASP A 566 15.35 27.20 22.52
N ALA A 567 15.35 26.08 21.80
CA ALA A 567 16.43 25.09 21.83
C ALA A 567 17.71 25.58 21.11
N VAL A 568 17.58 26.24 19.95
CA VAL A 568 18.75 26.65 19.13
C VAL A 568 19.70 27.55 19.87
N PRO A 569 19.27 28.65 20.56
CA PRO A 569 20.19 29.49 21.33
C PRO A 569 20.87 28.74 22.48
N LEU A 570 20.17 27.83 23.17
CA LEU A 570 20.73 27.06 24.27
C LEU A 570 21.90 26.17 23.78
N VAL A 571 21.72 25.45 22.68
CA VAL A 571 22.75 24.58 22.12
C VAL A 571 23.94 25.38 21.62
N ARG A 572 23.69 26.48 20.91
CA ARG A 572 24.78 27.39 20.43
C ARG A 572 25.60 28.01 21.51
N ALA A 573 24.96 28.40 22.62
CA ALA A 573 25.66 28.97 23.77
C ALA A 573 26.68 28.02 24.40
N GLN A 574 26.52 26.71 24.19
CA GLN A 574 27.44 25.67 24.65
C GLN A 574 28.45 25.25 23.57
N GLY A 575 28.45 25.92 22.40
CA GLY A 575 29.32 25.52 21.26
C GLY A 575 28.96 24.20 20.59
N ALA A 576 27.77 23.66 20.86
CA ALA A 576 27.26 22.42 20.30
C ALA A 576 26.50 22.67 18.99
N ALA A 577 26.34 21.59 18.17
CA ALA A 577 25.59 21.63 16.92
C ALA A 577 24.16 21.13 17.14
N ILE A 578 23.19 21.80 16.48
CA ILE A 578 21.79 21.45 16.57
C ILE A 578 21.20 21.11 15.19
N PHE A 579 20.48 19.99 15.12
CA PHE A 579 19.79 19.48 13.95
C PHE A 579 18.29 19.36 14.24
N LEU A 580 17.46 19.88 13.35
CA LEU A 580 16.02 19.94 13.57
C LEU A 580 15.29 18.95 12.65
N ALA A 581 14.34 18.23 13.21
CA ALA A 581 13.48 17.32 12.48
C ALA A 581 12.20 18.02 12.01
N PRO A 582 11.90 18.13 10.71
CA PRO A 582 10.54 18.41 10.25
C PRO A 582 9.64 17.22 10.53
N PRO A 583 8.28 17.38 10.50
CA PRO A 583 7.36 16.24 10.53
C PRO A 583 7.75 15.20 9.48
N ARG A 584 7.61 13.93 9.82
CA ARG A 584 7.99 12.82 8.92
C ARG A 584 7.28 12.87 7.57
N ILE A 585 6.03 13.26 7.58
CA ILE A 585 5.18 13.45 6.40
C ILE A 585 4.89 14.93 6.24
N HIS A 586 4.91 15.40 5.00
CA HIS A 586 4.31 16.68 4.67
C HIS A 586 3.41 16.54 3.43
N LYS A 587 2.35 17.34 3.38
CA LYS A 587 1.33 17.32 2.33
C LYS A 587 1.32 18.63 1.53
N PRO A 588 0.67 18.69 0.38
CA PRO A 588 0.56 19.92 -0.41
C PRO A 588 -0.03 21.08 0.40
N GLY A 589 0.71 22.17 0.49
CA GLY A 589 0.33 23.34 1.29
C GLY A 589 1.01 23.44 2.66
N GLU A 590 1.76 22.42 3.09
CA GLU A 590 2.47 22.42 4.37
C GLU A 590 3.93 22.91 4.29
N LEU A 591 4.42 23.41 3.15
CA LEU A 591 5.77 23.95 2.99
C LEU A 591 6.12 25.05 4.02
N GLY A 592 5.10 25.75 4.56
CA GLY A 592 5.28 26.69 5.66
C GLY A 592 5.89 26.06 6.92
N ILE A 593 5.62 24.78 7.18
CA ILE A 593 6.21 24.03 8.30
C ILE A 593 7.71 23.88 8.07
N LEU A 594 8.13 23.48 6.86
CA LEU A 594 9.55 23.32 6.52
C LEU A 594 10.31 24.63 6.61
N ARG A 595 9.69 25.75 6.17
CA ARG A 595 10.27 27.10 6.31
C ARG A 595 10.36 27.54 7.77
N ASN A 596 9.40 27.20 8.64
CA ASN A 596 9.46 27.48 10.05
C ASN A 596 10.61 26.74 10.75
N VAL A 597 10.85 25.49 10.39
CA VAL A 597 12.01 24.71 10.88
C VAL A 597 13.32 25.37 10.43
N LEU A 598 13.43 25.77 9.17
CA LEU A 598 14.57 26.53 8.65
C LEU A 598 14.78 27.85 9.37
N GLY A 599 13.69 28.59 9.62
CA GLY A 599 13.68 29.90 10.27
C GLY A 599 14.10 29.87 11.75
N ALA A 600 14.17 28.68 12.38
CA ALA A 600 14.77 28.56 13.72
C ALA A 600 16.30 28.61 13.68
N GLY A 601 16.95 28.51 12.52
CA GLY A 601 18.38 28.69 12.32
C GLY A 601 19.23 27.50 12.78
N PRO A 602 18.93 26.22 12.39
CA PRO A 602 19.74 25.07 12.79
C PRO A 602 21.11 25.01 12.09
N ASN A 603 21.99 24.12 12.57
CA ASN A 603 23.20 23.73 11.85
C ASN A 603 22.89 22.74 10.71
N GLY A 604 21.79 21.99 10.83
CA GLY A 604 21.34 21.06 9.82
C GLY A 604 19.95 20.49 10.09
N ILE A 605 19.53 19.58 9.23
CA ILE A 605 18.17 19.01 9.19
C ILE A 605 18.23 17.48 9.22
N LEU A 606 17.32 16.87 10.00
CA LEU A 606 16.99 15.45 9.87
C LEU A 606 16.01 15.27 8.69
N VAL A 607 16.51 14.71 7.59
CA VAL A 607 15.74 14.46 6.37
C VAL A 607 14.93 13.17 6.54
N ARG A 608 13.61 13.30 6.64
CA ARG A 608 12.68 12.17 6.88
C ARG A 608 11.87 11.76 5.67
N SER A 609 11.98 12.51 4.59
CA SER A 609 11.27 12.29 3.32
C SER A 609 12.13 12.79 2.18
N THR A 610 12.00 12.20 1.01
CA THR A 610 12.65 12.69 -0.22
C THR A 610 12.19 14.12 -0.58
N ALA A 611 10.99 14.52 -0.16
CA ALA A 611 10.53 15.91 -0.28
C ALA A 611 11.37 16.88 0.54
N HIS A 612 11.79 16.51 1.75
CA HIS A 612 12.68 17.35 2.57
C HIS A 612 14.05 17.51 1.90
N LEU A 613 14.57 16.42 1.32
CA LEU A 613 15.83 16.45 0.59
C LEU A 613 15.78 17.46 -0.57
N SER A 614 14.74 17.38 -1.41
CA SER A 614 14.54 18.31 -2.52
C SER A 614 14.38 19.75 -2.03
N PHE A 615 13.55 19.97 -1.01
CA PHE A 615 13.29 21.31 -0.45
C PHE A 615 14.54 21.96 0.14
N TYR A 616 15.22 21.30 1.08
CA TYR A 616 16.34 21.91 1.80
C TYR A 616 17.61 22.05 0.96
N ARG A 617 17.83 21.16 -0.01
CA ARG A 617 18.91 21.34 -0.99
C ARG A 617 18.74 22.61 -1.83
N LYS A 618 17.50 22.97 -2.13
CA LYS A 618 17.17 24.15 -2.90
C LYS A 618 17.17 25.41 -2.07
N GLU A 619 16.49 25.40 -0.92
CA GLU A 619 16.25 26.60 -0.11
C GLU A 619 17.43 26.92 0.83
N ALA A 620 18.22 25.91 1.24
CA ALA A 620 19.30 26.09 2.22
C ALA A 620 20.49 25.11 1.97
N PRO A 621 21.19 25.22 0.82
CA PRO A 621 22.26 24.28 0.44
C PRO A 621 23.48 24.29 1.37
N TYR A 622 23.56 25.23 2.28
CA TYR A 622 24.63 25.37 3.28
C TYR A 622 24.40 24.50 4.53
N LEU A 623 23.20 23.95 4.71
CA LEU A 623 22.87 23.11 5.87
C LEU A 623 23.41 21.69 5.71
N VAL A 624 23.84 21.11 6.84
CA VAL A 624 24.15 19.69 6.90
C VAL A 624 22.86 18.89 6.91
N LEU A 625 22.71 17.96 5.97
CA LEU A 625 21.55 17.11 5.86
C LEU A 625 21.87 15.69 6.34
N ILE A 626 21.08 15.17 7.29
CA ILE A 626 21.22 13.82 7.85
C ILE A 626 19.96 13.05 7.50
N GLY A 627 20.11 11.90 6.83
CA GLY A 627 18.98 11.04 6.49
C GLY A 627 18.49 10.26 7.72
N ASP A 628 17.18 10.28 7.97
CA ASP A 628 16.57 9.52 9.06
C ASP A 628 16.06 8.14 8.58
N PHE A 629 15.80 7.22 9.48
CA PHE A 629 15.38 5.83 9.22
C PHE A 629 14.18 5.72 8.27
N SER A 630 13.29 6.70 8.27
CA SER A 630 12.09 6.76 7.41
C SER A 630 12.38 6.85 5.91
N LEU A 631 13.64 7.09 5.52
CA LEU A 631 14.12 6.96 4.14
C LEU A 631 14.28 5.50 3.69
N ASN A 632 14.16 4.53 4.61
CA ASN A 632 14.20 3.11 4.33
C ASN A 632 15.47 2.63 3.59
N ALA A 633 16.63 3.15 3.96
CA ALA A 633 17.91 2.74 3.39
C ALA A 633 18.34 1.36 3.95
N ALA A 634 18.10 0.31 3.18
CA ALA A 634 18.32 -1.08 3.59
C ALA A 634 19.44 -1.80 2.82
N ASN A 635 19.99 -1.17 1.78
CA ASN A 635 21.06 -1.69 0.96
C ASN A 635 22.00 -0.58 0.48
N GLU A 636 23.17 -0.99 -0.05
CA GLU A 636 24.19 -0.06 -0.55
C GLU A 636 23.71 0.83 -1.68
N LEU A 637 22.82 0.34 -2.58
CA LEU A 637 22.34 1.12 -3.73
C LEU A 637 21.47 2.29 -3.31
N THR A 638 20.58 2.07 -2.34
CA THR A 638 19.72 3.11 -1.75
C THR A 638 20.54 4.09 -0.90
N THR A 639 21.49 3.56 -0.12
CA THR A 639 22.40 4.38 0.70
C THR A 639 23.23 5.31 -0.17
N ASP A 640 23.91 4.78 -1.20
CA ASP A 640 24.71 5.55 -2.14
C ASP A 640 23.89 6.62 -2.88
N LEU A 641 22.65 6.27 -3.29
CA LEU A 641 21.75 7.24 -3.88
C LEU A 641 21.58 8.46 -2.97
N TYR A 642 21.22 8.27 -1.73
CA TYR A 642 20.96 9.39 -0.82
C TYR A 642 22.23 10.17 -0.47
N LEU A 643 23.35 9.49 -0.27
CA LEU A 643 24.65 10.15 -0.03
C LEU A 643 25.11 10.97 -1.24
N SER A 644 24.89 10.46 -2.47
CA SER A 644 25.20 11.20 -3.71
C SER A 644 24.27 12.41 -3.92
N LYS A 645 23.08 12.39 -3.31
CA LYS A 645 22.13 13.52 -3.31
C LYS A 645 22.42 14.54 -2.20
N GLY A 646 23.53 14.42 -1.48
CA GLY A 646 24.03 15.43 -0.57
C GLY A 646 23.69 15.21 0.90
N LEU A 647 23.25 14.01 1.29
CA LEU A 647 23.24 13.68 2.72
C LEU A 647 24.67 13.49 3.22
N ALA A 648 24.98 14.09 4.36
CA ALA A 648 26.28 13.94 5.03
C ALA A 648 26.43 12.52 5.59
N ARG A 649 25.37 12.00 6.20
CA ARG A 649 25.21 10.66 6.75
C ARG A 649 23.76 10.27 6.79
N LEU A 650 23.46 9.01 7.07
CA LEU A 650 22.08 8.55 7.18
C LEU A 650 21.93 7.41 8.19
N VAL A 651 20.72 7.29 8.74
CA VAL A 651 20.31 6.18 9.59
C VAL A 651 19.85 5.02 8.71
N PRO A 652 20.45 3.82 8.83
CA PRO A 652 19.97 2.61 8.16
C PRO A 652 18.54 2.24 8.58
N SER A 653 17.84 1.49 7.73
CA SER A 653 16.50 1.00 8.06
C SER A 653 16.48 0.20 9.36
N TYR A 654 15.44 0.41 10.18
CA TYR A 654 15.21 -0.38 11.41
C TYR A 654 14.73 -1.80 11.14
N ASP A 655 14.51 -2.19 9.88
CA ASP A 655 14.15 -3.55 9.50
C ASP A 655 15.36 -4.52 9.44
N LEU A 656 16.59 -4.01 9.59
CA LEU A 656 17.83 -4.79 9.51
C LEU A 656 18.11 -5.57 10.81
N ASN A 657 18.37 -6.87 10.71
CA ASN A 657 19.00 -7.65 11.78
C ASN A 657 20.52 -7.45 11.77
N TRP A 658 21.23 -8.09 12.72
CA TRP A 658 22.69 -7.92 12.85
C TRP A 658 23.46 -8.36 11.61
N GLU A 659 23.11 -9.49 11.00
CA GLU A 659 23.79 -10.01 9.80
C GLU A 659 23.57 -9.12 8.59
N GLN A 660 22.35 -8.66 8.40
CA GLN A 660 21.96 -7.74 7.33
C GLN A 660 22.63 -6.37 7.53
N PHE A 661 22.72 -5.90 8.77
CA PHE A 661 23.44 -4.69 9.12
C PHE A 661 24.96 -4.83 8.80
N GLN A 662 25.60 -5.93 9.18
CA GLN A 662 27.00 -6.20 8.83
C GLN A 662 27.20 -6.24 7.31
N ALA A 663 26.29 -6.89 6.57
CA ALA A 663 26.35 -6.96 5.12
C ALA A 663 26.27 -5.57 4.48
N LEU A 664 25.41 -4.68 5.01
CA LEU A 664 25.33 -3.29 4.56
C LEU A 664 26.63 -2.54 4.88
N MET A 665 27.13 -2.61 6.14
CA MET A 665 28.35 -1.90 6.55
C MET A 665 29.59 -2.33 5.75
N ALA A 666 29.62 -3.56 5.27
CA ALA A 666 30.70 -4.07 4.40
C ALA A 666 30.67 -3.45 2.98
N ARG A 667 29.57 -2.83 2.58
CA ARG A 667 29.32 -2.32 1.23
C ARG A 667 29.28 -0.79 1.12
N ILE A 668 29.12 -0.08 2.24
CA ILE A 668 29.06 1.39 2.29
C ILE A 668 30.26 1.94 3.05
N ASP A 669 30.35 3.27 3.20
CA ASP A 669 31.24 3.90 4.18
C ASP A 669 30.57 3.87 5.57
N PRO A 670 31.00 3.01 6.50
CA PRO A 670 30.39 2.91 7.82
C PRO A 670 30.51 4.19 8.65
N GLY A 671 31.52 5.04 8.38
CA GLY A 671 31.70 6.33 9.02
C GLY A 671 30.63 7.36 8.62
N ARG A 672 29.84 7.07 7.59
CA ARG A 672 28.67 7.86 7.17
C ARG A 672 27.34 7.23 7.57
N ALA A 673 27.33 6.11 8.28
CA ALA A 673 26.15 5.54 8.90
C ALA A 673 25.96 6.10 10.31
N GLU A 674 24.78 6.60 10.64
CA GLU A 674 24.38 6.99 11.98
C GLU A 674 23.48 5.92 12.57
N VAL A 675 23.95 5.22 13.62
CA VAL A 675 23.25 4.05 14.16
C VAL A 675 22.52 4.42 15.45
N VAL A 676 21.23 4.16 15.48
CA VAL A 676 20.42 4.34 16.69
C VAL A 676 20.68 3.18 17.64
N ILE A 677 21.23 3.50 18.81
CA ILE A 677 21.65 2.51 19.81
C ILE A 677 20.75 2.49 21.05
N HIS A 678 19.85 3.46 21.20
CA HIS A 678 18.79 3.48 22.20
C HIS A 678 17.57 4.22 21.68
N GLN A 679 16.38 3.62 21.80
CA GLN A 679 15.12 4.26 21.41
C GLN A 679 13.89 3.52 21.93
N HIS A 680 12.77 4.21 22.01
CA HIS A 680 11.44 3.62 21.94
C HIS A 680 11.03 3.55 20.45
N MET A 681 10.99 2.35 19.86
CA MET A 681 10.73 2.21 18.42
C MET A 681 9.38 2.84 18.03
N PRO A 682 9.32 3.73 17.03
CA PRO A 682 8.07 4.28 16.51
C PRO A 682 7.33 3.20 15.73
N MET A 683 6.24 2.67 16.31
CA MET A 683 5.49 1.53 15.73
C MET A 683 4.59 1.95 14.57
N PHE A 684 3.61 2.79 14.86
CA PHE A 684 2.67 3.34 13.88
C PHE A 684 2.97 4.81 13.67
N HIS A 685 2.91 5.27 12.42
CA HIS A 685 2.83 6.69 12.10
C HIS A 685 1.60 6.90 11.23
N MET A 686 0.62 7.65 11.72
CA MET A 686 -0.76 7.66 11.22
C MET A 686 -1.22 9.06 10.90
N GLU A 687 -1.96 9.23 9.81
CA GLU A 687 -2.79 10.42 9.59
C GLU A 687 -3.98 10.45 10.56
N HIS A 688 -4.48 9.26 10.95
CA HIS A 688 -5.55 9.15 11.93
C HIS A 688 -5.12 9.68 13.29
N CYS A 689 -5.86 10.69 13.81
CA CYS A 689 -5.60 11.26 15.12
C CYS A 689 -6.54 10.64 16.17
N VAL A 690 -5.98 9.81 17.05
CA VAL A 690 -6.71 9.15 18.15
C VAL A 690 -7.23 10.18 19.15
N PHE A 691 -6.47 11.28 19.39
CA PHE A 691 -6.92 12.37 20.25
C PHE A 691 -8.21 13.01 19.73
N ALA A 692 -8.26 13.36 18.44
CA ALA A 692 -9.44 13.94 17.83
C ALA A 692 -10.60 12.94 17.81
N ALA A 693 -10.32 11.67 17.48
CA ALA A 693 -11.35 10.65 17.34
C ALA A 693 -12.05 10.28 18.65
N ILE A 694 -11.36 10.40 19.81
CA ILE A 694 -11.87 9.87 21.08
C ILE A 694 -12.04 10.95 22.14
N LEU A 695 -11.19 11.97 22.17
CA LEU A 695 -11.21 13.02 23.20
C LEU A 695 -11.83 14.33 22.71
N SER A 696 -12.41 14.34 21.51
CA SER A 696 -13.04 15.50 20.91
C SER A 696 -14.34 15.10 20.19
N ASN A 697 -15.18 16.09 19.92
CA ASN A 697 -16.32 15.95 18.99
C ASN A 697 -16.01 16.53 17.60
N GLY A 698 -14.83 17.11 17.41
CA GLY A 698 -14.36 17.66 16.14
C GLY A 698 -13.89 16.59 15.16
N LYS A 699 -13.87 16.92 13.88
CA LYS A 699 -13.50 16.00 12.79
C LYS A 699 -12.00 15.95 12.54
N ASP A 700 -11.35 17.11 12.65
CA ASP A 700 -9.93 17.28 12.30
C ASP A 700 -9.25 18.41 13.12
N ALA A 701 -8.08 18.84 12.70
CA ALA A 701 -7.26 19.86 13.38
C ALA A 701 -7.93 21.23 13.51
N THR A 702 -8.94 21.52 12.69
CA THR A 702 -9.61 22.84 12.65
C THR A 702 -10.67 22.99 13.72
N ASP A 703 -11.23 21.88 14.23
CA ASP A 703 -12.37 21.88 15.13
C ASP A 703 -12.24 20.96 16.35
N CYS A 704 -11.16 20.16 16.46
CA CYS A 704 -10.97 19.21 17.57
C CYS A 704 -10.62 19.87 18.93
N GLY A 705 -10.27 21.14 18.96
CA GLY A 705 -9.88 21.86 20.18
C GLY A 705 -8.56 21.38 20.79
N ARG A 706 -7.73 20.65 20.04
CA ARG A 706 -6.36 20.20 20.35
C ARG A 706 -6.23 19.51 21.73
N PRO A 707 -6.92 18.40 21.98
CA PRO A 707 -6.78 17.66 23.23
C PRO A 707 -5.37 17.11 23.45
N CYS A 708 -4.58 16.92 22.38
CA CYS A 708 -3.17 16.51 22.43
C CYS A 708 -2.23 17.50 23.15
N ASP A 709 -2.60 18.81 23.25
CA ASP A 709 -1.82 19.81 23.97
C ASP A 709 -2.06 19.74 25.49
N ARG A 710 -3.09 19.00 25.95
CA ARG A 710 -3.58 19.00 27.34
C ARG A 710 -3.53 17.64 28.02
N HIS A 711 -3.50 16.57 27.25
CA HIS A 711 -3.60 15.21 27.77
C HIS A 711 -2.41 14.36 27.34
N ALA A 712 -1.85 13.63 28.31
CA ALA A 712 -0.93 12.52 28.05
C ALA A 712 -1.75 11.25 27.77
N VAL A 713 -1.52 10.64 26.61
CA VAL A 713 -2.28 9.45 26.18
C VAL A 713 -1.35 8.28 25.89
N THR A 714 -1.75 7.11 26.39
CA THR A 714 -1.13 5.83 26.00
C THR A 714 -2.20 4.84 25.54
N LEU A 715 -1.79 3.91 24.68
CA LEU A 715 -2.60 2.76 24.28
C LEU A 715 -2.08 1.51 24.98
N LYS A 716 -2.91 0.91 25.81
CA LYS A 716 -2.59 -0.33 26.54
C LYS A 716 -2.99 -1.53 25.71
N ASP A 717 -2.02 -2.38 25.41
CA ASP A 717 -2.24 -3.59 24.64
C ASP A 717 -2.77 -4.75 25.52
N TRP A 718 -3.10 -5.89 24.91
CA TRP A 718 -3.59 -7.09 25.58
C TRP A 718 -2.55 -7.74 26.51
N THR A 719 -1.28 -7.38 26.41
CA THR A 719 -0.20 -7.83 27.32
C THR A 719 -0.04 -6.91 28.53
N GLY A 720 -0.79 -5.81 28.58
CA GLY A 720 -0.74 -4.80 29.63
C GLY A 720 0.30 -3.71 29.43
N LYS A 721 1.00 -3.70 28.29
CA LYS A 721 2.00 -2.65 27.96
C LYS A 721 1.34 -1.38 27.47
N GLU A 722 1.81 -0.25 27.97
CA GLU A 722 1.28 1.07 27.66
C GLU A 722 2.19 1.80 26.67
N HIS A 723 1.73 1.90 25.43
CA HIS A 723 2.43 2.50 24.30
C HIS A 723 2.16 4.00 24.25
N ALA A 724 3.19 4.83 24.32
CA ALA A 724 3.06 6.28 24.27
C ALA A 724 2.51 6.74 22.91
N LEU A 725 1.52 7.63 22.94
CA LEU A 725 0.92 8.28 21.78
C LEU A 725 1.32 9.74 21.73
N LYS A 726 1.91 10.20 20.64
CA LYS A 726 2.31 11.57 20.39
C LYS A 726 1.73 12.09 19.08
N ALA A 727 1.36 13.37 19.05
CA ALA A 727 0.91 14.06 17.85
C ALA A 727 2.00 15.03 17.39
N ASP A 728 2.29 15.09 16.08
CA ASP A 728 3.16 16.11 15.51
C ASP A 728 2.40 17.42 15.17
N VAL A 729 3.12 18.41 14.66
CA VAL A 729 2.53 19.70 14.26
C VAL A 729 1.49 19.57 13.14
N GLY A 730 1.56 18.54 12.34
CA GLY A 730 0.58 18.19 11.30
C GLY A 730 -0.58 17.34 11.82
N CYS A 731 -0.70 17.17 13.15
CA CYS A 731 -1.71 16.33 13.82
C CYS A 731 -1.62 14.82 13.51
N ARG A 732 -0.51 14.37 12.92
CA ARG A 732 -0.24 12.96 12.69
C ARG A 732 0.21 12.31 13.98
N ASN A 733 -0.33 11.12 14.24
CA ASN A 733 -0.05 10.43 15.48
C ASN A 733 1.04 9.38 15.31
N THR A 734 2.00 9.34 16.24
CA THR A 734 2.99 8.27 16.37
C THR A 734 2.75 7.49 17.66
N ILE A 735 2.67 6.17 17.56
CA ILE A 735 2.64 5.27 18.72
C ILE A 735 4.04 4.70 18.88
N PHE A 736 4.61 4.85 20.08
CA PHE A 736 5.94 4.33 20.42
C PHE A 736 5.85 3.05 21.24
N ASN A 737 6.75 2.12 21.01
CA ASN A 737 6.81 0.88 21.80
C ASN A 737 7.05 1.22 23.29
N ALA A 738 6.26 0.60 24.15
CA ALA A 738 6.41 0.74 25.60
C ALA A 738 7.79 0.27 26.10
N VAL A 739 8.38 -0.73 25.44
CA VAL A 739 9.69 -1.28 25.80
C VAL A 739 10.78 -0.58 25.01
N PRO A 740 11.73 0.11 25.65
CA PRO A 740 12.87 0.70 24.95
C PRO A 740 13.78 -0.40 24.37
N GLN A 741 14.41 -0.07 23.28
CA GLN A 741 15.41 -0.89 22.61
C GLN A 741 16.81 -0.35 22.94
N SER A 742 17.74 -1.25 23.32
CA SER A 742 19.14 -0.91 23.50
C SER A 742 20.03 -1.85 22.70
N SER A 743 20.95 -1.29 21.94
CA SER A 743 21.99 -1.99 21.20
C SER A 743 23.38 -1.84 21.86
N SER A 744 23.45 -1.50 23.15
CA SER A 744 24.72 -1.29 23.89
C SER A 744 25.71 -2.46 23.74
N GLN A 745 25.23 -3.70 23.71
CA GLN A 745 26.03 -4.90 23.55
C GLN A 745 26.72 -5.01 22.17
N TYR A 746 26.20 -4.31 21.15
CA TYR A 746 26.71 -4.33 19.78
C TYR A 746 27.65 -3.17 19.48
N VAL A 747 27.73 -2.14 20.33
CA VAL A 747 28.48 -0.90 20.07
C VAL A 747 29.94 -1.19 19.76
N ARG A 748 30.60 -2.08 20.51
CA ARG A 748 31.99 -2.45 20.23
C ARG A 748 32.16 -3.04 18.84
N LYS A 749 31.27 -3.97 18.47
CA LYS A 749 31.27 -4.58 17.14
C LYS A 749 31.01 -3.57 16.03
N MET A 750 30.14 -2.58 16.27
CA MET A 750 29.86 -1.49 15.33
C MET A 750 31.10 -0.60 15.13
N LEU A 751 31.80 -0.27 16.19
CA LEU A 751 33.08 0.46 16.15
C LEU A 751 34.13 -0.31 15.32
N ASP A 752 34.22 -1.61 15.51
CA ASP A 752 35.18 -2.48 14.78
C ASP A 752 34.80 -2.56 13.28
N LEU A 753 33.51 -2.46 12.92
CA LEU A 753 33.06 -2.33 11.53
C LEU A 753 33.37 -0.96 10.90
N GLY A 754 33.71 0.05 11.72
CA GLY A 754 34.01 1.40 11.26
C GLY A 754 32.89 2.42 11.44
N VAL A 755 31.83 2.08 12.15
CA VAL A 755 30.77 3.06 12.49
C VAL A 755 31.35 4.13 13.41
N ARG A 756 31.00 5.40 13.13
CA ARG A 756 31.50 6.56 13.91
C ARG A 756 30.39 7.44 14.46
N TRP A 757 29.13 7.27 14.01
CA TRP A 757 28.00 8.05 14.48
C TRP A 757 26.98 7.16 15.18
N PHE A 758 26.63 7.54 16.40
CA PHE A 758 25.69 6.81 17.24
C PHE A 758 24.64 7.77 17.76
N ARG A 759 23.37 7.32 17.79
CA ARG A 759 22.27 8.13 18.27
C ARG A 759 21.56 7.46 19.44
N VAL A 760 21.24 8.28 20.45
CA VAL A 760 20.29 7.95 21.53
C VAL A 760 19.04 8.78 21.35
N GLU A 761 17.88 8.15 21.31
CA GLU A 761 16.58 8.86 21.19
C GLU A 761 15.84 8.83 22.53
N LEU A 762 15.57 10.03 23.06
CA LEU A 762 14.78 10.25 24.26
C LEU A 762 13.29 10.36 23.90
N LEU A 763 12.39 9.88 24.77
CA LEU A 763 10.94 9.97 24.57
C LEU A 763 10.19 10.59 25.74
N GLN A 764 10.24 9.97 26.91
CA GLN A 764 9.46 10.34 28.10
C GLN A 764 10.33 10.39 29.37
N GLU A 765 11.64 10.24 29.22
CA GLU A 765 12.59 10.29 30.30
C GLU A 765 12.51 11.65 31.02
N SER A 766 12.58 11.63 32.34
CA SER A 766 12.76 12.85 33.12
C SER A 766 14.13 13.49 32.78
N PRO A 767 14.34 14.77 33.05
CA PRO A 767 15.63 15.44 32.81
C PRO A 767 16.82 14.71 33.42
N GLU A 768 16.67 14.15 34.62
CA GLU A 768 17.75 13.40 35.28
C GLU A 768 18.02 12.06 34.63
N GLU A 769 16.94 11.31 34.28
CA GLU A 769 17.07 10.04 33.50
C GLU A 769 17.71 10.29 32.13
N ALA A 770 17.28 11.35 31.44
CA ALA A 770 17.83 11.74 30.14
C ALA A 770 19.33 12.08 30.23
N ARG A 771 19.73 12.82 31.25
CA ARG A 771 21.13 13.15 31.51
C ARG A 771 21.94 11.92 31.81
N GLN A 772 21.46 11.03 32.68
CA GLN A 772 22.17 9.80 33.04
C GLN A 772 22.29 8.86 31.85
N LEU A 773 21.24 8.71 31.05
CA LEU A 773 21.24 7.87 29.86
C LEU A 773 22.26 8.38 28.83
N ALA A 774 22.29 9.67 28.54
CA ALA A 774 23.27 10.28 27.64
C ALA A 774 24.69 10.09 28.14
N LEU A 775 24.93 10.25 29.43
CA LEU A 775 26.24 10.05 30.07
C LEU A 775 26.69 8.58 29.95
N ASN A 776 25.81 7.61 30.21
CA ASN A 776 26.12 6.19 30.13
C ASN A 776 26.56 5.79 28.71
N TYR A 777 25.80 6.21 27.68
CA TYR A 777 26.19 5.92 26.30
C TYR A 777 27.45 6.68 25.86
N ARG A 778 27.71 7.89 26.34
CA ARG A 778 28.96 8.59 26.12
C ARG A 778 30.13 7.81 26.72
N ASN A 779 30.02 7.37 27.98
CA ASN A 779 31.04 6.56 28.65
C ASN A 779 31.27 5.23 27.91
N LEU A 780 30.21 4.60 27.36
CA LEU A 780 30.33 3.40 26.55
C LEU A 780 31.16 3.64 25.28
N LEU A 781 30.93 4.75 24.59
CA LEU A 781 31.68 5.11 23.37
C LEU A 781 33.14 5.47 23.68
N GLU A 782 33.41 6.09 24.83
CA GLU A 782 34.75 6.41 25.33
C GLU A 782 35.48 5.18 25.91
N GLY A 783 34.83 4.00 25.95
CA GLY A 783 35.42 2.77 26.48
C GLY A 783 35.52 2.71 28.01
N LYS A 784 34.83 3.62 28.72
CA LYS A 784 34.79 3.70 30.20
C LYS A 784 33.71 2.77 30.78
N GLU A 785 32.77 2.28 29.93
CA GLU A 785 31.65 1.46 30.30
C GLU A 785 31.64 0.19 29.41
N ASN A 786 31.06 -0.90 29.92
CA ASN A 786 30.87 -2.14 29.18
C ASN A 786 29.44 -2.27 28.68
N GLY A 787 29.25 -2.58 27.39
CA GLY A 787 27.94 -2.65 26.76
C GLY A 787 27.02 -3.71 27.36
N GLU A 788 27.53 -4.85 27.82
CA GLU A 788 26.75 -5.89 28.51
C GLU A 788 26.30 -5.42 29.91
N THR A 789 27.19 -4.73 30.65
CA THR A 789 26.88 -4.14 31.95
C THR A 789 25.78 -3.10 31.79
N LEU A 790 25.98 -2.17 30.88
CA LEU A 790 24.97 -1.12 30.60
C LEU A 790 23.60 -1.72 30.21
N TRP A 791 23.62 -2.78 29.39
CA TRP A 791 22.35 -3.43 28.99
C TRP A 791 21.60 -4.02 30.20
N ARG A 792 22.34 -4.66 31.15
CA ARG A 792 21.75 -5.21 32.38
C ARG A 792 21.21 -4.12 33.29
N GLU A 793 21.93 -3.01 33.43
CA GLU A 793 21.50 -1.87 34.23
C GLU A 793 20.23 -1.23 33.66
N LEU A 794 20.19 -0.97 32.34
CA LEU A 794 19.01 -0.47 31.65
C LEU A 794 17.81 -1.41 31.80
N ARG A 795 18.03 -2.74 31.74
CA ARG A 795 16.98 -3.73 31.96
C ARG A 795 16.48 -3.75 33.40
N ALA A 796 17.36 -3.56 34.37
CA ALA A 796 17.01 -3.54 35.79
C ALA A 796 16.29 -2.24 36.19
N SER A 797 16.69 -1.11 35.60
CA SER A 797 16.11 0.21 35.89
C SER A 797 14.77 0.48 35.19
N ASN A 798 14.49 -0.23 34.07
CA ASN A 798 13.26 -0.04 33.31
C ASN A 798 12.21 -1.06 33.73
N PHE A 799 11.06 -0.62 34.28
CA PHE A 799 9.97 -1.48 34.74
C PHE A 799 9.47 -2.48 33.68
N MET A 800 9.45 -2.06 32.41
CA MET A 800 9.02 -2.90 31.29
C MET A 800 10.17 -3.76 30.69
N GLY A 801 11.41 -3.63 31.20
CA GLY A 801 12.61 -4.22 30.63
C GLY A 801 13.12 -3.50 29.39
N VAL A 802 14.17 -4.05 28.78
CA VAL A 802 14.82 -3.53 27.54
C VAL A 802 14.95 -4.67 26.55
N THR A 803 14.71 -4.41 25.27
CA THR A 803 14.90 -5.33 24.15
C THR A 803 16.16 -5.01 23.35
N ARG A 804 16.75 -6.00 22.67
CA ARG A 804 17.82 -5.78 21.68
C ARG A 804 17.27 -5.27 20.33
N GLY A 805 15.96 -5.27 20.16
CA GLY A 805 15.31 -4.93 18.91
C GLY A 805 15.71 -5.85 17.74
N PRO A 806 15.64 -5.35 16.49
CA PRO A 806 15.98 -6.13 15.31
C PRO A 806 17.38 -6.74 15.33
N LEU A 807 18.36 -6.00 15.83
CA LEU A 807 19.76 -6.45 15.87
C LEU A 807 19.98 -7.73 16.69
N GLY A 808 19.09 -8.06 17.62
CA GLY A 808 19.21 -9.27 18.46
C GLY A 808 18.58 -10.53 17.86
N ARG A 809 18.13 -10.50 16.60
CA ARG A 809 17.51 -11.66 15.94
C ARG A 809 18.50 -12.50 15.19
N GLU A 810 18.37 -13.82 15.36
CA GLU A 810 18.94 -14.82 14.47
C GLU A 810 17.94 -15.08 13.32
N GLU A 811 18.42 -15.39 12.12
CA GLU A 811 17.58 -15.71 10.96
C GLU A 811 16.76 -16.99 11.17
#